data_2ec40d4e71586d72756957fb1f01528c
#
_entry.id   2ec40d4e71586d72756957fb1f01528c
#
_cell.length_a   1.000
_cell.length_b   1.000
_cell.length_c   1.000
_cell.angle_alpha   90.00
_cell.angle_beta   90.00
_cell.angle_gamma   90.00
#
_symmetry.space_group_name_H-M   'P 1'
#
loop_
_entity.id
_entity.type
_entity.pdbx_description
1 polymer ?
#
loop_
_entity_poly.entity_id
_entity_poly.type
_entity_poly.pdbx_seq_one_letter_code
_entity_poly.pdbx_strand_id
1 'polypeptide(L)'
;MSDKKKHELIIITAFLVGAILSGIFSIYSLIVYLLMGLLIFVLYNTQKKKAVEQTERYISKLTNRIKNSSEKGINKFPIGIVVIDEDKNIEWANNFIYKNIKVEDIKGMNIVELMPEIEELFDLETPVDNQFEIFGKHYKVNYQKDSGYIYFFDITESKVVMQRFRDTRPIILNLSLDNYEDVYDSLDDEVASRLDATIVITLTDWAKKNSIYLKRIDEDRFIGLLNVKDLKKIEKEKFQILDTIRNLKEDFDAPITLSIGVGMGTDFLPELGELAKSSLDLALGRGGDQVAMKDIDGTIRFYGGKTNPQEKRTRIKARVVSNALADIVSDSDKVIVMGHKRPDFDAVGACVGIYTFSKFLGKECYIILNESDRDETIKKVMFEIDSHDEQLSKVFVDSDEAWELMTPQTTLIVVDTSDASRVIDAAILSKANRKVIIDHHRRGEDIITNPLLTYIEPYASSASELIAELIEYQTKIEKITPTAATVMLGGIVVDTQNFSVRTGSRTFDAAAYLRSNGADPIRVKTILKEPFENFMNRVEIINNSIQKSPEIIMAKAPEDKYYTNVMLAQSADLLLTLKGIECSFAIGYLEEGKVGISARSLGNINVQLIMEELGGGGHLANAATQIEGINLDEALERLNDAIDKIIS
;
A
#
# COMPACT_ATOMS: atom_id res chain seq x y z
N MET A 1 26.56 -10.44 -7.95
CA MET A 1 27.95 -10.81 -7.55
C MET A 1 27.82 -11.85 -6.44
N SER A 2 28.29 -13.10 -6.63
CA SER A 2 28.05 -14.18 -5.66
C SER A 2 28.66 -13.80 -4.29
N ASP A 3 28.01 -14.21 -3.18
CA ASP A 3 28.47 -13.91 -1.81
C ASP A 3 29.94 -14.31 -1.58
N LYS A 4 30.43 -15.29 -2.31
CA LYS A 4 31.82 -15.72 -2.34
C LYS A 4 32.77 -14.63 -2.86
N LYS A 5 32.39 -13.87 -3.90
CA LYS A 5 33.17 -12.75 -4.41
C LYS A 5 33.13 -11.53 -3.48
N LYS A 6 32.06 -11.34 -2.71
CA LYS A 6 32.00 -10.30 -1.67
C LYS A 6 32.93 -10.58 -0.51
N HIS A 7 32.99 -11.82 -0.03
CA HIS A 7 33.93 -12.21 1.04
C HIS A 7 35.39 -12.10 0.61
N GLU A 8 35.73 -12.53 -0.61
CA GLU A 8 37.08 -12.36 -1.15
C GLU A 8 37.47 -10.87 -1.24
N LEU A 9 36.53 -10.00 -1.69
CA LEU A 9 36.79 -8.56 -1.78
C LEU A 9 36.97 -7.91 -0.40
N ILE A 10 36.20 -8.31 0.61
CA ILE A 10 36.33 -7.82 1.99
C ILE A 10 37.69 -8.21 2.58
N ILE A 11 38.14 -9.45 2.37
CA ILE A 11 39.44 -9.93 2.86
C ILE A 11 40.61 -9.16 2.20
N ILE A 12 40.54 -8.95 0.88
CA ILE A 12 41.53 -8.17 0.13
C ILE A 12 41.57 -6.72 0.62
N THR A 13 40.41 -6.09 0.84
CA THR A 13 40.35 -4.72 1.32
C THR A 13 40.89 -4.58 2.73
N ALA A 14 40.57 -5.49 3.64
CA ALA A 14 41.10 -5.52 5.00
C ALA A 14 42.62 -5.71 5.02
N PHE A 15 43.14 -6.55 4.12
CA PHE A 15 44.57 -6.77 3.98
C PHE A 15 45.31 -5.53 3.47
N LEU A 16 44.76 -4.82 2.49
CA LEU A 16 45.33 -3.57 1.97
C LEU A 16 45.36 -2.46 3.03
N VAL A 17 44.26 -2.31 3.79
CA VAL A 17 44.22 -1.34 4.90
C VAL A 17 45.25 -1.65 5.98
N GLY A 18 45.38 -2.92 6.35
CA GLY A 18 46.40 -3.36 7.32
C GLY A 18 47.83 -3.14 6.82
N ALA A 19 48.11 -3.34 5.54
CA ALA A 19 49.42 -3.07 4.94
C ALA A 19 49.76 -1.57 4.96
N ILE A 20 48.79 -0.70 4.67
CA ILE A 20 49.00 0.76 4.74
C ILE A 20 49.28 1.19 6.19
N LEU A 21 48.51 0.71 7.15
CA LEU A 21 48.69 1.02 8.57
C LEU A 21 50.05 0.55 9.11
N SER A 22 50.49 -0.66 8.74
CA SER A 22 51.79 -1.19 9.17
C SER A 22 52.96 -0.42 8.54
N GLY A 23 52.81 0.09 7.33
CA GLY A 23 53.83 0.92 6.66
C GLY A 23 54.06 2.29 7.30
N ILE A 24 53.04 2.82 8.01
CA ILE A 24 53.14 4.08 8.75
C ILE A 24 54.04 3.95 10.00
N PHE A 25 54.08 2.76 10.61
CA PHE A 25 54.83 2.52 11.83
C PHE A 25 56.34 2.23 11.61
N SER A 26 56.66 1.43 10.61
CA SER A 26 58.06 1.11 10.26
C SER A 26 58.10 0.26 9.00
N ILE A 27 59.11 0.45 8.16
CA ILE A 27 59.33 -0.36 6.96
C ILE A 27 59.49 -1.85 7.29
N TYR A 28 60.05 -2.17 8.48
CA TYR A 28 60.17 -3.55 8.95
C TYR A 28 58.82 -4.16 9.30
N SER A 29 57.93 -3.40 9.89
CA SER A 29 56.57 -3.87 10.21
C SER A 29 55.74 -4.13 8.94
N LEU A 30 55.90 -3.31 7.90
CA LEU A 30 55.29 -3.53 6.58
C LEU A 30 55.80 -4.85 5.95
N ILE A 31 57.12 -5.08 5.98
CA ILE A 31 57.70 -6.31 5.43
C ILE A 31 57.17 -7.54 6.17
N VAL A 32 57.13 -7.50 7.52
CA VAL A 32 56.58 -8.60 8.32
C VAL A 32 55.11 -8.83 8.01
N TYR A 33 54.34 -7.76 7.87
CA TYR A 33 52.90 -7.85 7.55
C TYR A 33 52.69 -8.46 6.16
N LEU A 34 53.43 -8.02 5.15
CA LEU A 34 53.36 -8.55 3.78
C LEU A 34 53.78 -10.03 3.73
N LEU A 35 54.84 -10.41 4.50
CA LEU A 35 55.27 -11.81 4.59
C LEU A 35 54.22 -12.68 5.28
N MET A 36 53.56 -12.16 6.33
CA MET A 36 52.47 -12.85 7.01
C MET A 36 51.24 -12.99 6.10
N GLY A 37 50.88 -11.93 5.34
CA GLY A 37 49.82 -11.98 4.34
C GLY A 37 50.12 -12.96 3.21
N LEU A 38 51.37 -12.99 2.72
CA LEU A 38 51.80 -13.97 1.72
C LEU A 38 51.69 -15.40 2.27
N LEU A 39 52.11 -15.60 3.54
CA LEU A 39 51.97 -16.89 4.21
C LEU A 39 50.52 -17.34 4.35
N ILE A 40 49.64 -16.43 4.79
CA ILE A 40 48.18 -16.68 4.89
C ILE A 40 47.58 -16.98 3.51
N PHE A 41 47.94 -16.21 2.48
CA PHE A 41 47.53 -16.44 1.10
C PHE A 41 47.98 -17.79 0.57
N VAL A 42 49.24 -18.16 0.81
CA VAL A 42 49.76 -19.48 0.42
C VAL A 42 49.07 -20.61 1.21
N LEU A 43 48.85 -20.42 2.51
CA LEU A 43 48.11 -21.38 3.33
C LEU A 43 46.65 -21.52 2.88
N TYR A 44 45.99 -20.41 2.60
CA TYR A 44 44.62 -20.40 2.09
C TYR A 44 44.51 -21.10 0.73
N ASN A 45 45.38 -20.75 -0.22
CA ASN A 45 45.40 -21.41 -1.53
C ASN A 45 45.81 -22.89 -1.43
N THR A 46 46.72 -23.24 -0.54
CA THR A 46 47.06 -24.66 -0.32
C THR A 46 45.92 -25.41 0.36
N GLN A 47 45.19 -24.80 1.30
CA GLN A 47 44.00 -25.43 1.88
C GLN A 47 42.85 -25.53 0.84
N LYS A 48 42.62 -24.47 0.05
CA LYS A 48 41.62 -24.48 -1.05
C LYS A 48 41.97 -25.56 -2.08
N LYS A 49 43.25 -25.62 -2.48
CA LYS A 49 43.74 -26.65 -3.41
C LYS A 49 43.63 -28.05 -2.82
N LYS A 50 43.99 -28.22 -1.53
CA LYS A 50 43.80 -29.49 -0.81
C LYS A 50 42.37 -29.90 -0.67
N ALA A 51 41.40 -28.95 -0.45
CA ALA A 51 39.97 -29.25 -0.39
C ALA A 51 39.43 -29.69 -1.75
N VAL A 52 39.85 -29.01 -2.85
CA VAL A 52 39.49 -29.44 -4.22
C VAL A 52 40.14 -30.79 -4.53
N GLU A 53 41.44 -30.97 -4.28
CA GLU A 53 42.15 -32.24 -4.48
C GLU A 53 41.61 -33.35 -3.58
N GLN A 54 41.18 -33.06 -2.36
CA GLN A 54 40.51 -34.04 -1.50
C GLN A 54 39.14 -34.45 -2.07
N THR A 55 38.37 -33.51 -2.63
CA THR A 55 37.11 -33.83 -3.29
C THR A 55 37.35 -34.63 -4.57
N GLU A 56 38.33 -34.23 -5.39
CA GLU A 56 38.72 -34.98 -6.59
C GLU A 56 39.33 -36.35 -6.24
N ARG A 57 40.17 -36.44 -5.22
CA ARG A 57 40.71 -37.73 -4.72
C ARG A 57 39.62 -38.58 -4.08
N TYR A 58 38.63 -37.97 -3.40
CA TYR A 58 37.48 -38.70 -2.87
C TYR A 58 36.63 -39.26 -4.02
N ILE A 59 36.35 -38.45 -5.01
CA ILE A 59 35.62 -38.85 -6.23
C ILE A 59 36.46 -39.92 -7.00
N SER A 60 37.74 -39.69 -7.21
CA SER A 60 38.65 -40.64 -7.86
C SER A 60 38.85 -41.93 -7.04
N LYS A 61 38.93 -41.86 -5.71
CA LYS A 61 38.94 -43.03 -4.82
C LYS A 61 37.58 -43.72 -4.81
N LEU A 62 36.48 -42.96 -4.88
CA LEU A 62 35.14 -43.51 -5.03
C LEU A 62 35.01 -44.24 -6.40
N THR A 63 35.48 -43.60 -7.46
CA THR A 63 35.49 -44.16 -8.82
C THR A 63 36.38 -45.40 -8.91
N ASN A 64 37.58 -45.39 -8.29
CA ASN A 64 38.45 -46.56 -8.24
C ASN A 64 37.93 -47.66 -7.31
N ARG A 65 37.31 -47.32 -6.18
CA ARG A 65 36.58 -48.32 -5.35
C ARG A 65 35.36 -48.87 -6.08
N ILE A 66 34.64 -48.00 -6.83
CA ILE A 66 33.51 -48.41 -7.69
C ILE A 66 34.02 -49.38 -8.79
N LYS A 67 35.12 -49.04 -9.43
CA LYS A 67 35.76 -49.88 -10.47
C LYS A 67 36.27 -51.23 -9.95
N ASN A 68 36.68 -51.26 -8.65
CA ASN A 68 37.19 -52.46 -8.00
C ASN A 68 36.18 -53.22 -7.11
N SER A 69 35.01 -52.58 -6.84
CA SER A 69 33.90 -53.23 -6.15
C SER A 69 32.95 -53.77 -7.20
N SER A 70 32.74 -55.10 -7.19
CA SER A 70 31.82 -55.77 -8.10
C SER A 70 30.51 -54.96 -8.32
N GLU A 71 29.90 -55.03 -9.52
CA GLU A 71 28.60 -54.41 -9.93
C GLU A 71 27.50 -54.40 -8.85
N LYS A 72 27.60 -55.34 -7.88
CA LYS A 72 26.70 -55.41 -6.72
C LYS A 72 26.80 -54.22 -5.76
N GLY A 73 27.93 -53.50 -5.71
CA GLY A 73 28.11 -52.30 -4.84
C GLY A 73 27.37 -51.11 -5.38
N ILE A 74 27.57 -50.76 -6.65
CA ILE A 74 26.99 -49.61 -7.35
C ILE A 74 25.46 -49.70 -7.41
N ASN A 75 24.94 -50.94 -7.61
CA ASN A 75 23.52 -51.20 -7.67
C ASN A 75 22.79 -51.00 -6.31
N LYS A 76 23.51 -50.83 -5.22
CA LYS A 76 22.96 -50.56 -3.89
C LYS A 76 22.98 -49.06 -3.50
N PHE A 77 23.60 -48.21 -4.31
CA PHE A 77 23.61 -46.76 -4.02
C PHE A 77 22.20 -46.17 -4.11
N PRO A 78 21.82 -45.32 -3.19
CA PRO A 78 20.52 -44.60 -3.21
C PRO A 78 20.52 -43.41 -4.17
N ILE A 79 21.35 -43.45 -5.22
CA ILE A 79 21.53 -42.42 -6.24
C ILE A 79 21.40 -43.09 -7.60
N GLY A 80 20.63 -42.49 -8.50
CA GLY A 80 20.57 -42.91 -9.89
C GLY A 80 21.84 -42.49 -10.63
N ILE A 81 22.43 -43.43 -11.37
CA ILE A 81 23.60 -43.20 -12.20
C ILE A 81 23.28 -43.73 -13.60
N VAL A 82 23.42 -42.84 -14.59
CA VAL A 82 23.30 -43.16 -16.01
C VAL A 82 24.59 -42.77 -16.71
N VAL A 83 25.06 -43.60 -17.63
CA VAL A 83 26.17 -43.28 -18.53
C VAL A 83 25.60 -43.20 -19.93
N ILE A 84 25.93 -42.12 -20.64
CA ILE A 84 25.49 -41.87 -22.02
C ILE A 84 26.68 -41.73 -22.95
N ASP A 85 26.47 -42.05 -24.21
CA ASP A 85 27.42 -41.78 -25.30
C ASP A 85 27.30 -40.31 -25.83
N GLU A 86 28.09 -39.99 -26.87
CA GLU A 86 28.09 -38.67 -27.50
C GLU A 86 26.74 -38.31 -28.16
N ASP A 87 25.96 -39.29 -28.56
CA ASP A 87 24.65 -39.17 -29.17
C ASP A 87 23.52 -39.16 -28.13
N LYS A 88 23.84 -39.11 -26.84
CA LYS A 88 22.93 -39.12 -25.69
C LYS A 88 22.17 -40.46 -25.51
N ASN A 89 22.68 -41.57 -26.08
CA ASN A 89 22.10 -42.88 -25.86
C ASN A 89 22.64 -43.50 -24.56
N ILE A 90 21.78 -44.21 -23.84
CA ILE A 90 22.12 -44.83 -22.54
C ILE A 90 22.99 -46.04 -22.77
N GLU A 91 24.27 -45.97 -22.39
CA GLU A 91 25.17 -47.13 -22.39
C GLU A 91 24.99 -48.02 -21.16
N TRP A 92 24.74 -47.41 -20.02
CA TRP A 92 24.58 -48.14 -18.76
C TRP A 92 23.78 -47.32 -17.73
N ALA A 93 23.04 -48.02 -16.87
CA ALA A 93 22.37 -47.44 -15.71
C ALA A 93 22.42 -48.39 -14.52
N ASN A 94 22.39 -47.83 -13.30
CA ASN A 94 22.35 -48.64 -12.10
C ASN A 94 20.91 -49.06 -11.73
N ASN A 95 20.79 -50.03 -10.80
CA ASN A 95 19.51 -50.58 -10.38
C ASN A 95 18.53 -49.56 -9.78
N PHE A 96 19.03 -48.42 -9.28
CA PHE A 96 18.20 -47.31 -8.80
C PHE A 96 17.35 -46.73 -9.94
N ILE A 97 17.94 -46.52 -11.10
CA ILE A 97 17.25 -46.02 -12.30
C ILE A 97 16.18 -46.98 -12.75
N TYR A 98 16.51 -48.26 -12.95
CA TYR A 98 15.53 -49.29 -13.38
C TYR A 98 14.32 -49.40 -12.43
N LYS A 99 14.54 -49.29 -11.11
CA LYS A 99 13.46 -49.34 -10.12
C LYS A 99 12.51 -48.16 -10.17
N ASN A 100 12.99 -46.99 -10.56
CA ASN A 100 12.22 -45.75 -10.52
C ASN A 100 11.58 -45.39 -11.86
N ILE A 101 12.17 -45.80 -12.99
CA ILE A 101 11.71 -45.49 -14.35
C ILE A 101 10.62 -46.46 -14.85
N LYS A 102 10.50 -47.64 -14.22
CA LYS A 102 9.51 -48.69 -14.59
C LYS A 102 9.58 -49.17 -16.06
N VAL A 103 10.74 -49.03 -16.69
CA VAL A 103 11.03 -49.56 -18.03
C VAL A 103 12.02 -50.72 -17.89
N GLU A 104 11.72 -51.87 -18.52
CA GLU A 104 12.51 -53.10 -18.31
C GLU A 104 13.88 -53.05 -18.98
N ASP A 105 14.02 -52.39 -20.13
CA ASP A 105 15.31 -52.22 -20.82
C ASP A 105 15.41 -50.80 -21.40
N ILE A 106 16.36 -50.03 -20.85
CA ILE A 106 16.62 -48.62 -21.28
C ILE A 106 17.95 -48.50 -22.03
N LYS A 107 18.72 -49.59 -22.14
CA LYS A 107 20.01 -49.57 -22.78
C LYS A 107 19.86 -49.33 -24.29
N GLY A 108 20.61 -48.37 -24.81
CA GLY A 108 20.54 -47.93 -26.20
C GLY A 108 19.42 -46.93 -26.53
N MET A 109 18.54 -46.60 -25.57
CA MET A 109 17.53 -45.56 -25.75
C MET A 109 18.18 -44.19 -25.59
N ASN A 110 17.68 -43.20 -26.34
CA ASN A 110 18.07 -41.83 -26.14
C ASN A 110 17.48 -41.30 -24.82
N ILE A 111 18.31 -40.69 -23.95
CA ILE A 111 17.89 -40.27 -22.61
C ILE A 111 16.91 -39.12 -22.66
N VAL A 112 16.97 -38.24 -23.68
CA VAL A 112 16.07 -37.12 -23.85
C VAL A 112 14.69 -37.61 -24.32
N GLU A 113 14.64 -38.64 -25.17
CA GLU A 113 13.37 -39.25 -25.53
C GLU A 113 12.71 -39.98 -24.34
N LEU A 114 13.51 -40.57 -23.45
CA LEU A 114 13.03 -41.28 -22.26
C LEU A 114 12.62 -40.30 -21.14
N MET A 115 13.32 -39.16 -20.99
CA MET A 115 13.15 -38.12 -19.98
C MET A 115 13.28 -36.75 -20.62
N PRO A 116 12.24 -36.25 -21.34
CA PRO A 116 12.30 -34.96 -22.03
C PRO A 116 12.55 -33.78 -21.05
N GLU A 117 12.19 -33.96 -19.77
CA GLU A 117 12.32 -32.95 -18.74
C GLU A 117 13.77 -32.51 -18.48
N ILE A 118 14.75 -33.38 -18.82
CA ILE A 118 16.18 -33.05 -18.61
C ILE A 118 16.87 -32.53 -19.89
N GLU A 119 16.15 -32.26 -20.97
CA GLU A 119 16.73 -31.75 -22.22
C GLU A 119 17.57 -30.49 -22.01
N GLU A 120 17.09 -29.56 -21.17
CA GLU A 120 17.76 -28.31 -20.83
C GLU A 120 19.14 -28.49 -20.17
N LEU A 121 19.43 -29.67 -19.58
CA LEU A 121 20.74 -29.96 -18.99
C LEU A 121 21.87 -30.02 -20.01
N PHE A 122 21.55 -30.28 -21.29
CA PHE A 122 22.55 -30.46 -22.34
C PHE A 122 22.86 -29.18 -23.08
N ASP A 123 21.98 -28.15 -22.99
CA ASP A 123 22.05 -26.90 -23.76
C ASP A 123 22.73 -25.74 -22.99
N LEU A 124 22.85 -25.83 -21.67
CA LEU A 124 23.39 -24.76 -20.82
C LEU A 124 24.80 -25.10 -20.30
N GLU A 125 25.72 -24.14 -20.43
CA GLU A 125 27.06 -24.25 -19.82
C GLU A 125 27.03 -24.35 -18.28
N THR A 126 25.99 -23.82 -17.63
CA THR A 126 25.70 -23.96 -16.21
C THR A 126 24.19 -23.87 -15.96
N PRO A 127 23.47 -24.98 -15.79
CA PRO A 127 22.05 -24.95 -15.48
C PRO A 127 21.78 -24.26 -14.13
N VAL A 128 20.83 -23.31 -14.13
CA VAL A 128 20.51 -22.49 -12.96
C VAL A 128 19.73 -23.29 -11.90
N ASP A 129 18.87 -24.20 -12.34
CA ASP A 129 18.12 -25.10 -11.45
C ASP A 129 18.13 -26.54 -12.05
N ASN A 130 18.80 -27.45 -11.36
CA ASN A 130 18.97 -28.82 -11.80
C ASN A 130 17.88 -29.74 -11.21
N GLN A 131 16.68 -29.23 -10.93
CA GLN A 131 15.61 -29.96 -10.28
C GLN A 131 14.47 -30.23 -11.27
N PHE A 132 14.21 -31.50 -11.52
CA PHE A 132 13.23 -31.97 -12.50
C PHE A 132 12.22 -32.90 -11.85
N GLU A 133 10.97 -32.86 -12.32
CA GLU A 133 9.97 -33.85 -12.00
C GLU A 133 9.95 -34.92 -13.09
N ILE A 134 10.38 -36.12 -12.76
CA ILE A 134 10.54 -37.23 -13.67
C ILE A 134 9.74 -38.42 -13.11
N PHE A 135 8.80 -38.94 -13.89
CA PHE A 135 7.91 -40.05 -13.51
C PHE A 135 7.18 -39.86 -12.16
N GLY A 136 6.78 -38.60 -11.87
CA GLY A 136 6.06 -38.24 -10.64
C GLY A 136 6.92 -38.18 -9.38
N LYS A 137 8.25 -38.11 -9.54
CA LYS A 137 9.23 -37.89 -8.47
C LYS A 137 10.12 -36.70 -8.80
N HIS A 138 10.58 -36.01 -7.78
CA HIS A 138 11.50 -34.90 -7.95
C HIS A 138 12.96 -35.34 -7.79
N TYR A 139 13.74 -35.03 -8.81
CA TYR A 139 15.17 -35.34 -8.82
C TYR A 139 16.00 -34.06 -8.98
N LYS A 140 17.12 -34.00 -8.22
CA LYS A 140 18.21 -33.10 -8.57
C LYS A 140 19.15 -33.86 -9.49
N VAL A 141 19.33 -33.35 -10.72
CA VAL A 141 20.09 -34.03 -11.77
C VAL A 141 21.37 -33.26 -12.06
N ASN A 142 22.52 -33.96 -12.03
CA ASN A 142 23.81 -33.37 -12.37
C ASN A 142 24.40 -34.12 -13.55
N TYR A 143 24.70 -33.40 -14.63
CA TYR A 143 25.38 -33.93 -15.81
C TYR A 143 26.86 -33.55 -15.80
N GLN A 144 27.74 -34.53 -15.97
CA GLN A 144 29.17 -34.35 -16.10
C GLN A 144 29.58 -34.59 -17.56
N LYS A 145 29.66 -33.48 -18.33
CA LYS A 145 29.83 -33.49 -19.79
C LYS A 145 31.08 -34.26 -20.25
N ASP A 146 32.20 -34.09 -19.55
CA ASP A 146 33.50 -34.69 -19.92
C ASP A 146 33.54 -36.22 -19.83
N SER A 147 32.60 -36.82 -19.10
CA SER A 147 32.59 -38.26 -18.79
C SER A 147 31.29 -38.97 -19.13
N GLY A 148 30.27 -38.24 -19.63
CA GLY A 148 28.97 -38.80 -20.01
C GLY A 148 28.13 -39.31 -18.83
N TYR A 149 28.47 -38.92 -17.57
CA TYR A 149 27.74 -39.38 -16.39
C TYR A 149 26.61 -38.43 -16.02
N ILE A 150 25.44 -38.98 -15.71
CA ILE A 150 24.30 -38.28 -15.19
C ILE A 150 23.94 -38.88 -13.82
N TYR A 151 23.84 -38.00 -12.80
CA TYR A 151 23.53 -38.38 -11.42
C TYR A 151 22.15 -37.88 -11.06
N PHE A 152 21.28 -38.75 -10.53
CA PHE A 152 19.93 -38.45 -10.09
C PHE A 152 19.84 -38.61 -8.57
N PHE A 153 19.59 -37.52 -7.88
CA PHE A 153 19.36 -37.51 -6.44
C PHE A 153 17.86 -37.37 -6.20
N ASP A 154 17.23 -38.38 -5.63
CA ASP A 154 15.81 -38.28 -5.25
C ASP A 154 15.64 -37.27 -4.13
N ILE A 155 14.99 -36.15 -4.45
CA ILE A 155 14.69 -35.04 -3.51
C ILE A 155 13.18 -34.96 -3.22
N THR A 156 12.40 -35.98 -3.60
CA THR A 156 10.95 -35.99 -3.47
C THR A 156 10.51 -35.76 -2.02
N GLU A 157 11.12 -36.50 -1.08
CA GLU A 157 10.80 -36.36 0.34
C GLU A 157 11.14 -34.94 0.85
N SER A 158 12.32 -34.43 0.48
CA SER A 158 12.73 -33.05 0.84
C SER A 158 11.78 -32.00 0.29
N LYS A 159 11.34 -32.18 -0.97
CA LYS A 159 10.33 -31.26 -1.59
C LYS A 159 9.00 -31.34 -0.87
N VAL A 160 8.52 -32.54 -0.55
CA VAL A 160 7.26 -32.73 0.18
C VAL A 160 7.35 -32.12 1.58
N VAL A 161 8.46 -32.33 2.29
CA VAL A 161 8.68 -31.73 3.63
C VAL A 161 8.74 -30.21 3.54
N MET A 162 9.50 -29.67 2.56
CA MET A 162 9.60 -28.23 2.36
C MET A 162 8.24 -27.61 1.99
N GLN A 163 7.47 -28.27 1.13
CA GLN A 163 6.12 -27.81 0.77
C GLN A 163 5.19 -27.86 1.99
N ARG A 164 5.24 -28.96 2.77
CA ARG A 164 4.46 -29.06 4.00
C ARG A 164 4.86 -27.96 5.00
N PHE A 165 6.16 -27.71 5.15
CA PHE A 165 6.65 -26.64 6.01
C PHE A 165 6.09 -25.27 5.58
N ARG A 166 6.15 -24.94 4.28
CA ARG A 166 5.57 -23.71 3.74
C ARG A 166 4.06 -23.63 3.96
N ASP A 167 3.34 -24.73 3.72
CA ASP A 167 1.88 -24.79 3.83
C ASP A 167 1.39 -24.71 5.28
N THR A 168 2.20 -25.15 6.24
CA THR A 168 1.85 -25.15 7.68
C THR A 168 2.36 -23.93 8.44
N ARG A 169 3.04 -22.97 7.77
CA ARG A 169 3.45 -21.73 8.43
C ARG A 169 2.26 -21.01 9.04
N PRO A 170 2.41 -20.49 10.27
CA PRO A 170 1.31 -19.83 10.96
C PRO A 170 0.95 -18.49 10.31
N ILE A 171 -0.32 -18.14 10.41
CA ILE A 171 -0.92 -16.86 10.01
C ILE A 171 -1.77 -16.36 11.17
N ILE A 172 -1.66 -15.08 11.49
CA ILE A 172 -2.53 -14.43 12.48
C ILE A 172 -3.51 -13.51 11.77
N LEU A 173 -4.77 -13.61 12.17
CA LEU A 173 -5.85 -12.70 11.78
C LEU A 173 -6.25 -11.87 13.00
N ASN A 174 -6.38 -10.57 12.81
CA ASN A 174 -7.10 -9.70 13.72
C ASN A 174 -8.39 -9.24 13.02
N LEU A 175 -9.54 -9.50 13.61
CA LEU A 175 -10.83 -9.13 13.08
C LEU A 175 -11.46 -8.09 13.99
N SER A 176 -12.10 -7.08 13.40
CA SER A 176 -12.91 -6.09 14.10
C SER A 176 -14.24 -5.91 13.39
N LEU A 177 -15.32 -5.91 14.17
CA LEU A 177 -16.63 -5.50 13.69
C LEU A 177 -16.64 -3.98 13.63
N ASP A 178 -16.87 -3.46 12.43
CA ASP A 178 -16.95 -2.03 12.24
C ASP A 178 -18.30 -1.53 12.78
N ASN A 179 -18.33 -0.36 13.41
CA ASN A 179 -19.55 0.28 13.94
C ASN A 179 -20.31 -0.53 14.99
N TYR A 180 -19.69 -1.52 15.67
CA TYR A 180 -20.36 -2.42 16.58
C TYR A 180 -21.08 -1.66 17.71
N GLU A 181 -20.39 -0.77 18.43
CA GLU A 181 -20.98 0.02 19.52
C GLU A 181 -22.14 0.89 19.04
N ASP A 182 -21.94 1.65 17.94
CA ASP A 182 -22.96 2.57 17.40
C ASP A 182 -24.21 1.81 16.95
N VAL A 183 -24.04 0.63 16.35
CA VAL A 183 -25.15 -0.22 15.90
C VAL A 183 -25.85 -0.85 17.10
N TYR A 184 -25.09 -1.37 18.05
CA TYR A 184 -25.61 -2.05 19.23
C TYR A 184 -26.44 -1.10 20.09
N ASP A 185 -25.96 0.13 20.33
CA ASP A 185 -26.64 1.16 21.12
C ASP A 185 -27.89 1.73 20.41
N SER A 186 -28.00 1.58 19.10
CA SER A 186 -29.15 2.05 18.32
C SER A 186 -30.31 1.06 18.25
N LEU A 187 -30.10 -0.19 18.65
CA LEU A 187 -31.07 -1.27 18.56
C LEU A 187 -31.73 -1.55 19.93
N ASP A 188 -32.96 -2.09 19.91
CA ASP A 188 -33.56 -2.64 21.10
C ASP A 188 -32.74 -3.83 21.63
N ASP A 189 -32.64 -4.00 22.93
CA ASP A 189 -31.81 -5.02 23.60
C ASP A 189 -32.03 -6.45 23.05
N GLU A 190 -33.28 -6.82 22.71
CA GLU A 190 -33.58 -8.12 22.12
C GLU A 190 -33.01 -8.26 20.70
N VAL A 191 -33.13 -7.23 19.88
CA VAL A 191 -32.60 -7.22 18.51
C VAL A 191 -31.07 -7.20 18.51
N ALA A 192 -30.47 -6.38 19.38
CA ALA A 192 -29.04 -6.30 19.58
C ALA A 192 -28.43 -7.65 19.98
N SER A 193 -29.05 -8.33 20.97
CA SER A 193 -28.60 -9.66 21.40
C SER A 193 -28.73 -10.72 20.30
N ARG A 194 -29.78 -10.67 19.49
CA ARG A 194 -29.95 -11.56 18.34
C ARG A 194 -28.92 -11.29 17.25
N LEU A 195 -28.62 -10.05 16.96
CA LEU A 195 -27.59 -9.64 16.00
C LEU A 195 -26.21 -10.17 16.45
N ASP A 196 -25.83 -9.93 17.71
CA ASP A 196 -24.56 -10.42 18.27
C ASP A 196 -24.43 -11.94 18.16
N ALA A 197 -25.48 -12.68 18.59
CA ALA A 197 -25.50 -14.13 18.47
C ALA A 197 -25.35 -14.58 17.00
N THR A 198 -26.01 -13.91 16.05
CA THR A 198 -25.92 -14.24 14.62
C THR A 198 -24.53 -13.99 14.06
N ILE A 199 -23.89 -12.88 14.43
CA ILE A 199 -22.51 -12.56 14.05
C ILE A 199 -21.55 -13.62 14.56
N VAL A 200 -21.63 -13.96 15.87
CA VAL A 200 -20.76 -14.98 16.48
C VAL A 200 -20.94 -16.34 15.82
N ILE A 201 -22.16 -16.75 15.52
CA ILE A 201 -22.45 -18.01 14.81
C ILE A 201 -21.83 -17.96 13.41
N THR A 202 -22.08 -16.90 12.65
CA THR A 202 -21.57 -16.72 11.28
C THR A 202 -20.05 -16.78 11.22
N LEU A 203 -19.36 -16.04 12.09
CA LEU A 203 -17.90 -16.04 12.18
C LEU A 203 -17.35 -17.41 12.62
N THR A 204 -18.02 -18.07 13.57
CA THR A 204 -17.61 -19.39 14.06
C THR A 204 -17.76 -20.46 12.97
N ASP A 205 -18.84 -20.45 12.21
CA ASP A 205 -19.09 -21.40 11.13
C ASP A 205 -18.12 -21.17 9.96
N TRP A 206 -17.86 -19.91 9.61
CA TRP A 206 -16.81 -19.58 8.63
C TRP A 206 -15.43 -20.05 9.11
N ALA A 207 -15.10 -19.86 10.38
CA ALA A 207 -13.84 -20.29 10.95
C ALA A 207 -13.69 -21.82 10.90
N LYS A 208 -14.74 -22.57 11.26
CA LYS A 208 -14.75 -24.05 11.17
C LYS A 208 -14.57 -24.54 9.74
N LYS A 209 -15.32 -23.96 8.78
CA LYS A 209 -15.22 -24.29 7.36
C LYS A 209 -13.79 -24.15 6.81
N ASN A 210 -13.06 -23.13 7.31
CA ASN A 210 -11.73 -22.76 6.83
C ASN A 210 -10.58 -23.18 7.75
N SER A 211 -10.82 -24.06 8.74
CA SER A 211 -9.81 -24.56 9.68
C SER A 211 -9.12 -23.44 10.48
N ILE A 212 -9.83 -22.36 10.79
CA ILE A 212 -9.35 -21.25 11.59
C ILE A 212 -9.64 -21.52 13.06
N TYR A 213 -8.65 -21.42 13.93
CA TYR A 213 -8.89 -21.25 15.36
C TYR A 213 -9.32 -19.81 15.59
N LEU A 214 -10.59 -19.57 15.95
CA LEU A 214 -11.14 -18.23 16.17
C LEU A 214 -11.50 -18.07 17.64
N LYS A 215 -11.11 -16.93 18.22
CA LYS A 215 -11.46 -16.57 19.60
C LYS A 215 -11.87 -15.11 19.68
N ARG A 216 -13.03 -14.82 20.29
CA ARG A 216 -13.44 -13.46 20.65
C ARG A 216 -12.59 -12.97 21.81
N ILE A 217 -11.99 -11.78 21.70
CA ILE A 217 -11.11 -11.15 22.70
C ILE A 217 -11.73 -9.91 23.31
N ASP A 218 -12.67 -9.28 22.61
CA ASP A 218 -13.45 -8.12 23.05
C ASP A 218 -14.84 -8.17 22.40
N GLU A 219 -15.72 -7.23 22.73
CA GLU A 219 -17.09 -7.21 22.21
C GLU A 219 -17.12 -7.14 20.68
N ASP A 220 -16.24 -6.33 20.09
CA ASP A 220 -16.13 -6.11 18.64
C ASP A 220 -14.93 -6.83 17.99
N ARG A 221 -14.08 -7.56 18.77
CA ARG A 221 -12.78 -8.05 18.31
C ARG A 221 -12.61 -9.55 18.43
N PHE A 222 -12.00 -10.12 17.40
CA PHE A 222 -11.63 -11.53 17.35
C PHE A 222 -10.19 -11.70 16.90
N ILE A 223 -9.55 -12.76 17.39
CA ILE A 223 -8.26 -13.22 16.89
C ILE A 223 -8.44 -14.59 16.23
N GLY A 224 -7.84 -14.74 15.06
CA GLY A 224 -7.83 -15.99 14.30
C GLY A 224 -6.40 -16.52 14.13
N LEU A 225 -6.24 -17.84 14.17
CA LEU A 225 -5.00 -18.53 13.86
C LEU A 225 -5.28 -19.61 12.82
N LEU A 226 -4.53 -19.61 11.74
CA LEU A 226 -4.62 -20.59 10.66
C LEU A 226 -3.23 -20.81 10.03
N ASN A 227 -3.17 -21.56 8.94
CA ASN A 227 -1.93 -21.78 8.20
C ASN A 227 -2.01 -21.21 6.78
N VAL A 228 -0.85 -21.08 6.12
CA VAL A 228 -0.73 -20.54 4.75
C VAL A 228 -1.63 -21.29 3.76
N LYS A 229 -1.74 -22.63 3.86
CA LYS A 229 -2.56 -23.43 2.96
C LYS A 229 -4.05 -23.06 3.04
N ASP A 230 -4.55 -22.82 4.26
CA ASP A 230 -5.96 -22.48 4.46
C ASP A 230 -6.22 -21.01 4.11
N LEU A 231 -5.26 -20.10 4.39
CA LEU A 231 -5.34 -18.72 3.92
C LEU A 231 -5.49 -18.61 2.39
N LYS A 232 -4.71 -19.38 1.62
CA LYS A 232 -4.81 -19.40 0.16
C LYS A 232 -6.20 -19.79 -0.36
N LYS A 233 -6.95 -20.63 0.38
CA LYS A 233 -8.33 -20.98 0.00
C LYS A 233 -9.26 -19.78 0.22
N ILE A 234 -9.14 -19.11 1.37
CA ILE A 234 -9.94 -17.94 1.72
C ILE A 234 -9.66 -16.79 0.75
N GLU A 235 -8.40 -16.61 0.37
CA GLU A 235 -7.95 -15.60 -0.59
C GLU A 235 -8.55 -15.83 -1.99
N LYS A 236 -8.62 -17.09 -2.46
CA LYS A 236 -9.30 -17.44 -3.71
C LYS A 236 -10.79 -17.13 -3.68
N GLU A 237 -11.45 -17.30 -2.52
CA GLU A 237 -12.84 -16.92 -2.29
C GLU A 237 -13.01 -15.42 -2.06
N LYS A 238 -11.92 -14.60 -2.19
CA LYS A 238 -11.90 -13.15 -1.97
C LYS A 238 -12.55 -12.73 -0.64
N PHE A 239 -12.34 -13.53 0.41
CA PHE A 239 -12.88 -13.26 1.75
C PHE A 239 -14.41 -13.01 1.76
N GLN A 240 -15.20 -13.91 1.19
CA GLN A 240 -16.68 -13.81 1.12
C GLN A 240 -17.35 -13.55 2.47
N ILE A 241 -16.68 -13.78 3.59
CA ILE A 241 -17.18 -13.47 4.93
C ILE A 241 -17.54 -12.00 5.09
N LEU A 242 -16.82 -11.08 4.41
CA LEU A 242 -17.14 -9.66 4.41
C LEU A 242 -18.55 -9.42 3.86
N ASP A 243 -18.87 -10.02 2.71
CA ASP A 243 -20.18 -9.89 2.09
C ASP A 243 -21.27 -10.55 2.97
N THR A 244 -20.95 -11.67 3.62
CA THR A 244 -21.89 -12.37 4.53
C THR A 244 -22.27 -11.51 5.74
N ILE A 245 -21.29 -10.88 6.39
CA ILE A 245 -21.56 -9.99 7.53
C ILE A 245 -22.31 -8.75 7.07
N ARG A 246 -21.94 -8.14 5.94
CA ARG A 246 -22.62 -6.96 5.39
C ARG A 246 -24.09 -7.23 5.08
N ASN A 247 -24.41 -8.41 4.59
CA ASN A 247 -25.79 -8.78 4.24
C ASN A 247 -26.69 -8.96 5.45
N LEU A 248 -26.17 -9.05 6.69
CA LEU A 248 -26.97 -9.02 7.92
C LEU A 248 -27.78 -7.72 8.06
N LYS A 249 -27.37 -6.66 7.33
CA LYS A 249 -28.18 -5.42 7.26
C LYS A 249 -29.60 -5.65 6.79
N GLU A 250 -29.83 -6.59 5.88
CA GLU A 250 -31.16 -6.91 5.34
C GLU A 250 -32.09 -7.51 6.42
N ASP A 251 -31.53 -8.26 7.35
CA ASP A 251 -32.29 -8.97 8.41
C ASP A 251 -32.53 -8.11 9.66
N PHE A 252 -31.60 -7.19 9.96
CA PHE A 252 -31.58 -6.44 11.23
C PHE A 252 -31.71 -4.92 11.06
N ASP A 253 -31.75 -4.40 9.81
CA ASP A 253 -31.62 -2.97 9.47
C ASP A 253 -30.39 -2.30 10.16
N ALA A 254 -29.33 -3.09 10.34
CA ALA A 254 -28.13 -2.72 11.08
C ALA A 254 -26.92 -2.70 10.16
N PRO A 255 -26.31 -1.54 9.90
CA PRO A 255 -25.19 -1.41 8.96
C PRO A 255 -23.86 -1.85 9.59
N ILE A 256 -23.75 -3.13 9.94
CA ILE A 256 -22.52 -3.71 10.49
C ILE A 256 -21.63 -4.26 9.38
N THR A 257 -20.32 -4.03 9.47
CA THR A 257 -19.32 -4.57 8.55
C THR A 257 -18.15 -5.19 9.30
N LEU A 258 -17.26 -5.87 8.60
CA LEU A 258 -16.12 -6.58 9.17
C LEU A 258 -14.82 -6.10 8.53
N SER A 259 -13.83 -5.78 9.35
CA SER A 259 -12.46 -5.52 8.94
C SER A 259 -11.52 -6.62 9.42
N ILE A 260 -10.58 -7.05 8.58
CA ILE A 260 -9.63 -8.11 8.90
C ILE A 260 -8.21 -7.66 8.58
N GLY A 261 -7.32 -7.73 9.56
CA GLY A 261 -5.88 -7.60 9.38
C GLY A 261 -5.21 -8.96 9.39
N VAL A 262 -4.36 -9.23 8.38
CA VAL A 262 -3.64 -10.50 8.23
C VAL A 262 -2.15 -10.25 8.32
N GLY A 263 -1.48 -10.93 9.26
CA GLY A 263 -0.01 -10.96 9.38
C GLY A 263 0.55 -12.27 8.83
N MET A 264 1.57 -12.18 7.96
CA MET A 264 2.17 -13.34 7.30
C MET A 264 3.66 -13.15 7.03
N GLY A 265 4.36 -14.20 6.61
CA GLY A 265 5.73 -14.13 6.13
C GLY A 265 6.82 -14.56 7.12
N THR A 266 6.53 -14.66 8.41
CA THR A 266 7.47 -15.11 9.46
C THR A 266 6.88 -16.26 10.27
N ASP A 267 7.73 -17.00 10.98
CA ASP A 267 7.31 -18.04 11.95
C ASP A 267 7.33 -17.51 13.39
N PHE A 268 7.77 -16.26 13.61
CA PHE A 268 7.84 -15.63 14.91
C PHE A 268 6.48 -14.99 15.27
N LEU A 269 5.72 -15.64 16.15
CA LEU A 269 4.34 -15.28 16.50
C LEU A 269 4.15 -13.81 16.97
N PRO A 270 5.04 -13.23 17.80
CA PRO A 270 4.91 -11.82 18.17
C PRO A 270 4.93 -10.88 16.98
N GLU A 271 5.82 -11.10 16.03
CA GLU A 271 5.94 -10.30 14.81
C GLU A 271 4.72 -10.46 13.90
N LEU A 272 4.19 -11.70 13.76
CA LEU A 272 2.93 -11.94 13.06
C LEU A 272 1.77 -11.18 13.71
N GLY A 273 1.74 -11.10 15.04
CA GLY A 273 0.74 -10.34 15.79
C GLY A 273 0.80 -8.85 15.47
N GLU A 274 2.00 -8.26 15.45
CA GLU A 274 2.18 -6.85 15.09
C GLU A 274 1.84 -6.59 13.61
N LEU A 275 2.22 -7.49 12.69
CA LEU A 275 1.83 -7.39 11.28
C LEU A 275 0.31 -7.45 11.12
N ALA A 276 -0.38 -8.38 11.80
CA ALA A 276 -1.82 -8.50 11.75
C ALA A 276 -2.53 -7.27 12.33
N LYS A 277 -2.01 -6.70 13.43
CA LYS A 277 -2.52 -5.47 14.05
C LYS A 277 -2.34 -4.28 13.11
N SER A 278 -1.14 -4.07 12.59
CA SER A 278 -0.83 -3.01 11.62
C SER A 278 -1.71 -3.13 10.35
N SER A 279 -1.96 -4.37 9.89
CA SER A 279 -2.86 -4.62 8.76
C SER A 279 -4.30 -4.25 9.07
N LEU A 280 -4.80 -4.59 10.27
CA LEU A 280 -6.14 -4.19 10.70
C LEU A 280 -6.27 -2.67 10.77
N ASP A 281 -5.27 -1.98 11.32
CA ASP A 281 -5.23 -0.52 11.37
C ASP A 281 -5.29 0.09 9.96
N LEU A 282 -4.60 -0.53 8.98
CA LEU A 282 -4.68 -0.14 7.57
C LEU A 282 -6.08 -0.35 6.98
N ALA A 283 -6.71 -1.50 7.26
CA ALA A 283 -8.07 -1.79 6.79
C ALA A 283 -9.08 -0.79 7.37
N LEU A 284 -9.02 -0.54 8.68
CA LEU A 284 -9.86 0.44 9.37
C LEU A 284 -9.59 1.87 8.88
N GLY A 285 -8.31 2.23 8.72
CA GLY A 285 -7.91 3.55 8.22
C GLY A 285 -8.35 3.83 6.77
N ARG A 286 -8.66 2.78 5.98
CA ARG A 286 -9.21 2.90 4.63
C ARG A 286 -10.75 2.89 4.57
N GLY A 287 -11.39 2.93 5.73
CA GLY A 287 -12.84 3.01 5.86
C GLY A 287 -13.53 1.71 6.28
N GLY A 288 -12.78 0.67 6.67
CA GLY A 288 -13.34 -0.62 7.08
C GLY A 288 -13.89 -1.45 5.93
N ASP A 289 -14.67 -2.50 6.28
CA ASP A 289 -15.31 -3.42 5.32
C ASP A 289 -14.34 -4.06 4.33
N GLN A 290 -13.13 -4.39 4.79
CA GLN A 290 -12.08 -4.92 3.95
C GLN A 290 -11.06 -5.75 4.72
N VAL A 291 -10.28 -6.52 3.97
CA VAL A 291 -9.12 -7.23 4.48
C VAL A 291 -7.85 -6.52 4.00
N ALA A 292 -6.93 -6.26 4.90
CA ALA A 292 -5.56 -5.90 4.58
C ALA A 292 -4.64 -7.06 4.97
N MET A 293 -3.74 -7.46 4.08
CA MET A 293 -2.77 -8.53 4.30
C MET A 293 -1.38 -7.93 4.16
N LYS A 294 -0.55 -8.08 5.18
CA LYS A 294 0.85 -7.59 5.17
C LYS A 294 1.81 -8.73 5.35
N ASP A 295 2.75 -8.84 4.41
CA ASP A 295 3.87 -9.76 4.49
C ASP A 295 5.05 -9.09 5.21
N ILE A 296 5.98 -9.88 5.73
CA ILE A 296 7.21 -9.39 6.39
C ILE A 296 8.12 -8.59 5.45
N ASP A 297 8.04 -8.83 4.15
CA ASP A 297 8.78 -8.07 3.12
C ASP A 297 8.19 -6.67 2.86
N GLY A 298 7.08 -6.31 3.53
CA GLY A 298 6.39 -5.05 3.38
C GLY A 298 5.29 -5.05 2.32
N THR A 299 5.11 -6.13 1.56
CA THR A 299 4.05 -6.23 0.56
C THR A 299 2.67 -6.21 1.21
N ILE A 300 1.79 -5.33 0.72
CA ILE A 300 0.42 -5.19 1.22
C ILE A 300 -0.58 -5.50 0.11
N ARG A 301 -1.62 -6.27 0.44
CA ARG A 301 -2.73 -6.61 -0.46
C ARG A 301 -4.05 -6.32 0.23
N PHE A 302 -5.05 -5.86 -0.54
CA PHE A 302 -6.38 -5.53 -0.03
C PHE A 302 -7.46 -6.33 -0.74
N TYR A 303 -8.53 -6.69 0.00
CA TYR A 303 -9.73 -7.37 -0.51
C TYR A 303 -10.96 -6.73 0.11
N GLY A 304 -12.04 -6.53 -0.64
CA GLY A 304 -13.27 -5.85 -0.18
C GLY A 304 -13.23 -4.35 -0.46
N GLY A 305 -13.80 -3.54 0.44
CA GLY A 305 -13.88 -2.08 0.29
C GLY A 305 -14.92 -1.62 -0.74
N LYS A 306 -16.02 -2.40 -0.91
CA LYS A 306 -17.09 -2.10 -1.88
C LYS A 306 -18.11 -1.09 -1.36
N THR A 307 -18.19 -0.89 -0.05
CA THR A 307 -19.13 0.03 0.57
C THR A 307 -18.56 1.44 0.63
N ASN A 308 -19.41 2.44 0.41
CA ASN A 308 -19.07 3.79 0.79
C ASN A 308 -18.93 3.83 2.33
N PRO A 309 -17.91 4.52 2.86
CA PRO A 309 -17.77 4.67 4.30
C PRO A 309 -19.07 5.22 4.89
N GLN A 310 -19.62 4.56 5.90
CA GLN A 310 -20.79 5.06 6.62
C GLN A 310 -20.34 6.02 7.73
N GLU A 311 -21.11 7.08 7.92
CA GLU A 311 -20.86 8.10 8.92
C GLU A 311 -20.95 7.50 10.34
N LYS A 312 -19.84 7.56 11.08
CA LYS A 312 -19.83 7.21 12.52
C LYS A 312 -20.19 8.43 13.35
N ARG A 313 -21.29 8.36 14.07
CA ARG A 313 -21.64 9.36 15.09
C ARG A 313 -20.85 9.12 16.38
N THR A 314 -19.58 9.51 16.41
CA THR A 314 -18.77 9.45 17.63
C THR A 314 -18.58 10.83 18.26
N ARG A 315 -19.67 11.48 18.66
CA ARG A 315 -19.61 12.75 19.44
C ARG A 315 -18.73 12.63 20.67
N ILE A 316 -18.72 11.44 21.31
CA ILE A 316 -17.87 11.18 22.48
C ILE A 316 -16.39 11.23 22.10
N LYS A 317 -15.98 10.59 20.99
CA LYS A 317 -14.59 10.59 20.50
C LYS A 317 -14.12 12.01 20.17
N ALA A 318 -14.91 12.77 19.41
CA ALA A 318 -14.57 14.14 19.06
C ALA A 318 -14.38 15.04 20.30
N ARG A 319 -15.24 14.88 21.33
CA ARG A 319 -15.11 15.60 22.60
C ARG A 319 -13.84 15.21 23.36
N VAL A 320 -13.50 13.94 23.42
CA VAL A 320 -12.26 13.44 24.06
C VAL A 320 -11.04 13.99 23.32
N VAL A 321 -11.05 13.91 21.99
CA VAL A 321 -9.97 14.46 21.15
C VAL A 321 -9.84 15.97 21.31
N SER A 322 -10.94 16.71 21.35
CA SER A 322 -10.94 18.15 21.56
C SER A 322 -10.29 18.53 22.90
N ASN A 323 -10.60 17.80 23.98
CA ASN A 323 -9.97 18.02 25.29
C ASN A 323 -8.47 17.67 25.25
N ALA A 324 -8.10 16.54 24.67
CA ALA A 324 -6.69 16.14 24.51
C ALA A 324 -5.89 17.16 23.69
N LEU A 325 -6.47 17.68 22.59
CA LEU A 325 -5.87 18.74 21.79
C LEU A 325 -5.69 20.03 22.61
N ALA A 326 -6.71 20.41 23.42
CA ALA A 326 -6.65 21.57 24.26
C ALA A 326 -5.54 21.47 25.32
N ASP A 327 -5.35 20.30 25.92
CA ASP A 327 -4.26 20.03 26.87
C ASP A 327 -2.89 20.15 26.17
N ILE A 328 -2.72 19.52 25.00
CA ILE A 328 -1.46 19.58 24.24
C ILE A 328 -1.12 21.02 23.83
N VAL A 329 -2.11 21.78 23.32
CA VAL A 329 -1.94 23.18 22.92
C VAL A 329 -1.61 24.05 24.13
N SER A 330 -2.32 23.85 25.24
CA SER A 330 -2.08 24.59 26.49
C SER A 330 -0.68 24.38 27.06
N ASP A 331 -0.13 23.21 26.87
CA ASP A 331 1.19 22.78 27.33
C ASP A 331 2.34 23.25 26.40
N SER A 332 2.00 23.80 25.23
CA SER A 332 2.96 24.29 24.24
C SER A 332 3.36 25.73 24.53
N ASP A 333 4.54 26.16 24.11
CA ASP A 333 4.92 27.56 24.09
C ASP A 333 4.17 28.33 22.98
N LYS A 334 4.06 27.70 21.81
CA LYS A 334 3.30 28.16 20.65
C LYS A 334 2.89 26.98 19.77
N VAL A 335 2.03 27.23 18.81
CA VAL A 335 1.57 26.29 17.82
C VAL A 335 2.03 26.72 16.43
N ILE A 336 2.49 25.77 15.64
CA ILE A 336 2.68 25.94 14.20
C ILE A 336 1.80 24.92 13.51
N VAL A 337 1.05 25.35 12.49
CA VAL A 337 0.16 24.49 11.73
C VAL A 337 0.54 24.51 10.26
N MET A 338 0.47 23.35 9.63
CA MET A 338 0.68 23.20 8.18
C MET A 338 -0.25 22.14 7.58
N GLY A 339 -0.59 22.32 6.32
CA GLY A 339 -1.29 21.32 5.51
C GLY A 339 -0.35 20.54 4.61
N HIS A 340 -0.91 20.03 3.50
CA HIS A 340 -0.15 19.36 2.44
C HIS A 340 0.48 20.35 1.45
N LYS A 341 1.45 19.88 0.63
CA LYS A 341 2.02 20.64 -0.50
C LYS A 341 0.90 21.08 -1.44
N ARG A 342 0.97 22.35 -1.90
CA ARG A 342 -0.10 22.96 -2.70
C ARG A 342 -1.45 22.83 -1.99
N PRO A 343 -1.61 23.47 -0.82
CA PRO A 343 -2.81 23.32 -0.02
C PRO A 343 -4.03 23.80 -0.81
N ASP A 344 -5.11 23.09 -0.65
CA ASP A 344 -6.41 23.48 -1.18
C ASP A 344 -7.21 24.32 -0.15
N PHE A 345 -8.47 24.55 -0.45
CA PHE A 345 -9.29 25.39 0.42
C PHE A 345 -9.58 24.69 1.76
N ASP A 346 -9.65 23.34 1.80
CA ASP A 346 -9.88 22.62 3.05
C ASP A 346 -8.62 22.67 3.94
N ALA A 347 -7.45 22.42 3.40
CA ALA A 347 -6.20 22.54 4.14
C ALA A 347 -6.03 23.92 4.78
N VAL A 348 -6.33 25.01 4.03
CA VAL A 348 -6.26 26.37 4.57
C VAL A 348 -7.36 26.62 5.60
N GLY A 349 -8.59 26.15 5.34
CA GLY A 349 -9.70 26.24 6.30
C GLY A 349 -9.41 25.53 7.61
N ALA A 350 -8.84 24.35 7.53
CA ALA A 350 -8.39 23.58 8.68
C ALA A 350 -7.27 24.29 9.46
N CYS A 351 -6.28 24.86 8.77
CA CYS A 351 -5.24 25.68 9.42
C CYS A 351 -5.82 26.88 10.18
N VAL A 352 -6.76 27.61 9.56
CA VAL A 352 -7.46 28.74 10.18
C VAL A 352 -8.28 28.30 11.39
N GLY A 353 -8.89 27.11 11.32
CA GLY A 353 -9.58 26.51 12.46
C GLY A 353 -8.63 26.22 13.63
N ILE A 354 -7.45 25.66 13.39
CA ILE A 354 -6.43 25.40 14.42
C ILE A 354 -5.90 26.72 15.01
N TYR A 355 -5.65 27.73 14.17
CA TYR A 355 -5.32 29.06 14.66
C TYR A 355 -6.39 29.57 15.64
N THR A 356 -7.66 29.48 15.24
CA THR A 356 -8.79 29.90 16.07
C THR A 356 -8.82 29.13 17.39
N PHE A 357 -8.68 27.80 17.35
CA PHE A 357 -8.62 26.95 18.53
C PHE A 357 -7.48 27.34 19.48
N SER A 358 -6.28 27.56 18.94
CA SER A 358 -5.09 27.92 19.72
C SER A 358 -5.20 29.29 20.35
N LYS A 359 -5.73 30.26 19.59
CA LYS A 359 -5.95 31.64 20.07
C LYS A 359 -6.90 31.70 21.28
N PHE A 360 -7.97 30.88 21.26
CA PHE A 360 -8.90 30.80 22.40
C PHE A 360 -8.28 30.21 23.66
N LEU A 361 -7.24 29.38 23.50
CA LEU A 361 -6.43 28.89 24.62
C LEU A 361 -5.30 29.86 25.03
N GLY A 362 -5.26 31.05 24.43
CA GLY A 362 -4.25 32.07 24.71
C GLY A 362 -2.86 31.76 24.19
N LYS A 363 -2.77 30.90 23.14
CA LYS A 363 -1.50 30.51 22.54
C LYS A 363 -1.27 31.21 21.20
N GLU A 364 -0.03 31.61 20.97
CA GLU A 364 0.40 32.06 19.65
C GLU A 364 0.33 30.88 18.67
N CYS A 365 -0.21 31.14 17.48
CA CYS A 365 -0.31 30.15 16.42
C CYS A 365 0.06 30.79 15.09
N TYR A 366 0.91 30.09 14.32
CA TYR A 366 1.37 30.50 13.00
C TYR A 366 0.99 29.46 11.97
N ILE A 367 0.61 29.91 10.78
CA ILE A 367 0.15 29.04 9.67
C ILE A 367 1.22 29.07 8.58
N ILE A 368 1.78 27.92 8.24
CA ILE A 368 2.75 27.82 7.13
C ILE A 368 2.01 27.84 5.80
N LEU A 369 2.33 28.83 4.96
CA LEU A 369 1.78 28.96 3.61
C LEU A 369 2.75 29.73 2.71
N ASN A 370 3.63 29.00 2.01
CA ASN A 370 4.58 29.62 1.07
C ASN A 370 3.84 30.27 -0.11
N GLU A 371 4.38 31.35 -0.63
CA GLU A 371 3.79 32.06 -1.79
C GLU A 371 3.76 31.16 -3.05
N SER A 372 4.79 30.33 -3.23
CA SER A 372 4.88 29.37 -4.33
C SER A 372 3.80 28.28 -4.32
N ASP A 373 3.21 28.01 -3.15
CA ASP A 373 2.20 26.96 -2.98
C ASP A 373 0.75 27.47 -3.17
N ARG A 374 0.58 28.79 -3.35
CA ARG A 374 -0.73 29.44 -3.51
C ARG A 374 -1.20 29.34 -4.95
N ASP A 375 -2.21 28.53 -5.19
CA ASP A 375 -2.96 28.57 -6.45
C ASP A 375 -3.91 29.79 -6.53
N GLU A 376 -4.65 29.91 -7.63
CA GLU A 376 -5.59 31.03 -7.84
C GLU A 376 -6.73 31.07 -6.82
N THR A 377 -7.17 29.91 -6.32
CA THR A 377 -8.20 29.83 -5.29
C THR A 377 -7.67 30.31 -3.95
N ILE A 378 -6.49 29.82 -3.58
CA ILE A 378 -5.84 30.21 -2.31
C ILE A 378 -5.45 31.69 -2.32
N LYS A 379 -5.01 32.27 -3.44
CA LYS A 379 -4.80 33.72 -3.56
C LYS A 379 -6.09 34.52 -3.26
N LYS A 380 -7.27 34.04 -3.73
CA LYS A 380 -8.55 34.69 -3.41
C LYS A 380 -8.94 34.50 -1.94
N VAL A 381 -8.64 33.34 -1.35
CA VAL A 381 -8.83 33.10 0.09
C VAL A 381 -7.96 34.06 0.92
N MET A 382 -6.70 34.21 0.54
CA MET A 382 -5.80 35.16 1.22
C MET A 382 -6.28 36.60 1.07
N PHE A 383 -6.72 37.00 -0.13
CA PHE A 383 -7.31 38.33 -0.33
C PHE A 383 -8.55 38.58 0.55
N GLU A 384 -9.41 37.56 0.72
CA GLU A 384 -10.57 37.61 1.60
C GLU A 384 -10.15 37.82 3.06
N ILE A 385 -9.13 37.07 3.52
CA ILE A 385 -8.57 37.18 4.87
C ILE A 385 -7.94 38.57 5.08
N ASP A 386 -7.08 39.02 4.16
CA ASP A 386 -6.39 40.32 4.23
C ASP A 386 -7.37 41.49 4.28
N SER A 387 -8.49 41.37 3.58
CA SER A 387 -9.48 42.43 3.50
C SER A 387 -10.38 42.54 4.74
N HIS A 388 -10.54 41.47 5.52
CA HIS A 388 -11.60 41.39 6.55
C HIS A 388 -11.10 40.98 7.95
N ASP A 389 -9.89 40.43 8.08
CA ASP A 389 -9.33 39.99 9.36
C ASP A 389 -7.82 40.20 9.41
N GLU A 390 -7.40 41.43 9.75
CA GLU A 390 -5.97 41.81 9.84
C GLU A 390 -5.18 40.95 10.84
N GLN A 391 -5.82 40.45 11.90
CA GLN A 391 -5.13 39.62 12.90
C GLN A 391 -4.84 38.23 12.34
N LEU A 392 -5.80 37.65 11.63
CA LEU A 392 -5.62 36.38 10.95
C LEU A 392 -4.63 36.50 9.79
N SER A 393 -4.63 37.62 9.05
CA SER A 393 -3.66 37.85 7.96
C SER A 393 -2.21 37.78 8.41
N LYS A 394 -1.91 38.31 9.61
CA LYS A 394 -0.54 38.42 10.15
C LYS A 394 0.07 37.13 10.67
N VAL A 395 -0.68 36.03 10.74
CA VAL A 395 -0.18 34.76 11.27
C VAL A 395 0.28 33.79 10.20
N PHE A 396 0.08 34.15 8.94
CA PHE A 396 0.61 33.36 7.81
C PHE A 396 2.10 33.67 7.64
N VAL A 397 2.93 32.65 7.70
CA VAL A 397 4.38 32.73 7.61
C VAL A 397 4.88 31.76 6.52
N ASP A 398 6.04 32.02 5.97
CA ASP A 398 6.70 31.02 5.11
C ASP A 398 7.45 29.95 5.93
N SER A 399 8.00 28.96 5.23
CA SER A 399 8.74 27.85 5.87
C SER A 399 9.99 28.32 6.60
N ASP A 400 10.69 29.36 6.11
CA ASP A 400 11.91 29.88 6.72
C ASP A 400 11.60 30.60 8.02
N GLU A 401 10.58 31.47 8.01
CA GLU A 401 10.07 32.14 9.20
C GLU A 401 9.56 31.12 10.24
N ALA A 402 8.80 30.13 9.82
CA ALA A 402 8.32 29.07 10.71
C ALA A 402 9.48 28.28 11.33
N TRP A 403 10.54 28.02 10.56
CA TRP A 403 11.73 27.34 11.06
C TRP A 403 12.41 28.11 12.18
N GLU A 404 12.50 29.45 12.07
CA GLU A 404 13.07 30.31 13.10
C GLU A 404 12.19 30.37 14.37
N LEU A 405 10.87 30.34 14.21
CA LEU A 405 9.91 30.39 15.32
C LEU A 405 9.87 29.09 16.14
N MET A 406 10.31 27.96 15.58
CA MET A 406 10.23 26.66 16.27
C MET A 406 11.18 26.51 17.42
N THR A 407 10.65 26.09 18.57
CA THR A 407 11.38 25.67 19.78
C THR A 407 11.15 24.19 20.06
N PRO A 408 11.87 23.55 20.98
CA PRO A 408 11.57 22.17 21.40
C PRO A 408 10.18 21.98 22.04
N GLN A 409 9.54 23.06 22.52
CA GLN A 409 8.22 23.05 23.16
C GLN A 409 7.09 23.43 22.18
N THR A 410 7.45 23.81 20.95
CA THR A 410 6.47 24.12 19.91
C THR A 410 5.73 22.85 19.47
N THR A 411 4.41 22.90 19.44
CA THR A 411 3.60 21.82 18.86
C THR A 411 3.33 22.11 17.38
N LEU A 412 3.77 21.20 16.52
CA LEU A 412 3.42 21.19 15.11
C LEU A 412 2.11 20.41 14.91
N ILE A 413 1.11 21.07 14.35
CA ILE A 413 -0.16 20.43 13.98
C ILE A 413 -0.19 20.29 12.46
N VAL A 414 -0.31 19.06 11.99
CA VAL A 414 -0.46 18.74 10.56
C VAL A 414 -1.93 18.49 10.30
N VAL A 415 -2.51 19.22 9.35
CA VAL A 415 -3.92 19.11 8.98
C VAL A 415 -4.06 18.66 7.53
N ASP A 416 -5.16 17.95 7.24
CA ASP A 416 -5.56 17.53 5.91
C ASP A 416 -4.54 16.64 5.19
N THR A 417 -3.62 16.07 5.93
CA THR A 417 -2.74 14.98 5.49
C THR A 417 -2.12 14.28 6.67
N SER A 418 -1.98 12.96 6.56
CA SER A 418 -1.21 12.12 7.50
C SER A 418 0.07 11.55 6.87
N ASP A 419 0.32 11.85 5.59
CA ASP A 419 1.45 11.36 4.80
C ASP A 419 2.63 12.32 4.92
N ALA A 420 3.76 11.81 5.44
CA ALA A 420 4.98 12.59 5.65
C ALA A 420 5.59 13.13 4.34
N SER A 421 5.37 12.46 3.20
CA SER A 421 5.88 12.88 1.90
C SER A 421 5.10 14.06 1.30
N ARG A 422 3.85 14.26 1.77
CA ARG A 422 2.91 15.24 1.23
C ARG A 422 2.85 16.56 1.99
N VAL A 423 3.42 16.66 3.19
CA VAL A 423 3.41 17.91 3.98
C VAL A 423 4.10 19.07 3.26
N ILE A 424 3.70 20.30 3.55
CA ILE A 424 4.31 21.51 2.97
C ILE A 424 5.83 21.49 3.15
N ASP A 425 6.33 21.18 4.34
CA ASP A 425 7.76 21.18 4.65
C ASP A 425 8.16 19.96 5.48
N ALA A 426 8.93 19.07 4.86
CA ALA A 426 9.43 17.85 5.50
C ALA A 426 10.56 18.12 6.53
N ALA A 427 11.30 19.22 6.37
CA ALA A 427 12.36 19.58 7.31
C ALA A 427 11.75 20.08 8.64
N ILE A 428 10.71 20.91 8.57
CA ILE A 428 9.92 21.35 9.73
C ILE A 428 9.29 20.13 10.42
N LEU A 429 8.70 19.21 9.67
CA LEU A 429 8.14 17.98 10.22
C LEU A 429 9.19 17.16 10.98
N SER A 430 10.41 17.05 10.44
CA SER A 430 11.51 16.32 11.06
C SER A 430 12.05 17.00 12.31
N LYS A 431 12.07 18.34 12.34
CA LYS A 431 12.52 19.15 13.48
C LYS A 431 11.55 19.08 14.66
N ALA A 432 10.26 18.92 14.39
CA ALA A 432 9.22 18.95 15.41
C ALA A 432 9.30 17.74 16.36
N ASN A 433 9.45 18.01 17.66
CA ASN A 433 9.41 16.99 18.72
C ASN A 433 7.97 16.65 19.12
N ARG A 434 7.05 17.60 19.04
CA ARG A 434 5.65 17.51 19.44
C ARG A 434 4.79 17.64 18.20
N LYS A 435 4.12 16.57 17.79
CA LYS A 435 3.33 16.49 16.56
C LYS A 435 1.90 16.09 16.85
N VAL A 436 0.95 16.73 16.20
CA VAL A 436 -0.47 16.34 16.18
C VAL A 436 -0.89 16.20 14.74
N ILE A 437 -1.72 15.21 14.43
CA ILE A 437 -2.25 14.94 13.08
C ILE A 437 -3.76 14.99 13.13
N ILE A 438 -4.38 15.77 12.25
CA ILE A 438 -5.83 15.85 12.07
C ILE A 438 -6.11 15.72 10.56
N ASP A 439 -6.73 14.61 10.14
CA ASP A 439 -6.87 14.28 8.73
C ASP A 439 -8.19 13.51 8.49
N HIS A 440 -8.75 13.66 7.30
CA HIS A 440 -9.93 12.90 6.87
C HIS A 440 -9.62 11.95 5.70
N HIS A 441 -8.36 11.90 5.25
CA HIS A 441 -7.94 11.00 4.20
C HIS A 441 -7.75 9.57 4.73
N ARG A 442 -7.89 8.59 3.84
CA ARG A 442 -7.54 7.21 4.16
C ARG A 442 -6.04 7.09 4.38
N ARG A 443 -5.63 6.38 5.41
CA ARG A 443 -4.21 6.18 5.74
C ARG A 443 -3.45 5.57 4.57
N GLY A 444 -2.35 6.21 4.19
CA GLY A 444 -1.36 5.72 3.23
C GLY A 444 -0.26 4.87 3.89
N GLU A 445 0.80 4.60 3.13
CA GLU A 445 1.96 3.81 3.60
C GLU A 445 2.97 4.68 4.39
N ASP A 446 3.18 5.94 4.00
CA ASP A 446 4.16 6.87 4.59
C ASP A 446 3.55 7.74 5.70
N ILE A 447 3.12 7.11 6.79
CA ILE A 447 2.46 7.81 7.90
C ILE A 447 3.49 8.56 8.76
N ILE A 448 3.14 9.79 9.17
CA ILE A 448 3.93 10.57 10.13
C ILE A 448 4.09 9.79 11.44
N THR A 449 5.33 9.58 11.88
CA THR A 449 5.66 8.75 13.03
C THR A 449 5.69 9.53 14.34
N ASN A 450 5.37 8.84 15.44
CA ASN A 450 5.43 9.33 16.82
C ASN A 450 4.66 10.63 17.09
N PRO A 451 3.39 10.78 16.66
CA PRO A 451 2.57 11.92 17.05
C PRO A 451 2.11 11.80 18.51
N LEU A 452 1.91 12.93 19.18
CA LEU A 452 1.27 13.01 20.52
C LEU A 452 -0.22 12.69 20.42
N LEU A 453 -0.86 13.10 19.32
CA LEU A 453 -2.27 12.87 19.06
C LEU A 453 -2.45 12.62 17.55
N THR A 454 -3.26 11.61 17.23
CA THR A 454 -3.70 11.30 15.88
C THR A 454 -5.21 11.26 15.83
N TYR A 455 -5.81 12.16 15.05
CA TYR A 455 -7.24 12.20 14.79
C TYR A 455 -7.49 12.08 13.29
N ILE A 456 -7.70 10.87 12.83
CA ILE A 456 -7.96 10.55 11.43
C ILE A 456 -9.35 9.94 11.33
N GLU A 457 -10.23 10.60 10.58
CA GLU A 457 -11.63 10.23 10.40
C GLU A 457 -12.00 10.18 8.91
N PRO A 458 -11.81 9.04 8.21
CA PRO A 458 -12.10 8.91 6.78
C PRO A 458 -13.58 9.09 6.39
N TYR A 459 -14.44 9.17 7.39
CA TYR A 459 -15.88 9.40 7.23
C TYR A 459 -16.26 10.89 7.25
N ALA A 460 -15.40 11.74 7.77
CA ALA A 460 -15.61 13.17 7.72
C ALA A 460 -15.50 13.67 6.27
N SER A 461 -16.27 14.70 5.94
CA SER A 461 -16.22 15.28 4.61
C SER A 461 -14.92 16.02 4.34
N SER A 462 -14.34 16.64 5.36
CA SER A 462 -13.19 17.53 5.27
C SER A 462 -12.46 17.68 6.61
N ALA A 463 -11.22 18.09 6.59
CA ALA A 463 -10.48 18.45 7.80
C ALA A 463 -11.07 19.70 8.50
N SER A 464 -11.62 20.64 7.73
CA SER A 464 -12.37 21.79 8.25
C SER A 464 -13.61 21.39 9.05
N GLU A 465 -14.34 20.34 8.62
CA GLU A 465 -15.45 19.75 9.39
C GLU A 465 -14.95 19.26 10.75
N LEU A 466 -13.90 18.41 10.75
CA LEU A 466 -13.34 17.86 11.98
C LEU A 466 -12.95 18.94 12.97
N ILE A 467 -12.27 19.98 12.50
CA ILE A 467 -11.79 21.06 13.37
C ILE A 467 -12.95 21.95 13.84
N ALA A 468 -13.97 22.20 13.00
CA ALA A 468 -15.18 22.91 13.43
C ALA A 468 -15.89 22.17 14.58
N GLU A 469 -15.99 20.86 14.50
CA GLU A 469 -16.52 20.02 15.57
C GLU A 469 -15.66 20.08 16.85
N LEU A 470 -14.31 19.98 16.71
CA LEU A 470 -13.41 20.12 17.87
C LEU A 470 -13.55 21.46 18.56
N ILE A 471 -13.75 22.54 17.80
CA ILE A 471 -14.00 23.88 18.34
C ILE A 471 -15.34 23.94 19.08
N GLU A 472 -16.41 23.36 18.51
CA GLU A 472 -17.75 23.36 19.10
C GLU A 472 -17.77 22.70 20.51
N TYR A 473 -16.95 21.65 20.72
CA TYR A 473 -16.87 20.97 22.02
C TYR A 473 -16.07 21.74 23.09
N GLN A 474 -15.38 22.81 22.72
CA GLN A 474 -14.67 23.66 23.69
C GLN A 474 -15.60 24.70 24.30
N THR A 475 -16.06 24.47 25.53
CA THR A 475 -16.97 25.39 26.25
C THR A 475 -16.35 26.75 26.63
N LYS A 476 -15.04 26.91 26.49
CA LYS A 476 -14.29 28.11 26.82
C LYS A 476 -14.10 29.07 25.64
N ILE A 477 -14.57 28.68 24.46
CA ILE A 477 -14.29 29.41 23.23
C ILE A 477 -15.24 30.61 23.08
N GLU A 478 -14.68 31.80 22.90
CA GLU A 478 -15.37 32.96 22.40
C GLU A 478 -15.79 32.72 20.93
N LYS A 479 -16.64 33.59 20.38
CA LYS A 479 -17.13 33.40 18.99
C LYS A 479 -15.99 33.38 17.98
N ILE A 480 -16.04 32.47 17.04
CA ILE A 480 -15.18 32.42 15.84
C ILE A 480 -15.39 33.71 15.06
N THR A 481 -14.34 34.31 14.48
CA THR A 481 -14.51 35.47 13.60
C THR A 481 -15.30 35.08 12.34
N PRO A 482 -16.16 35.97 11.80
CA PRO A 482 -16.91 35.66 10.58
C PRO A 482 -16.03 35.28 9.40
N THR A 483 -14.82 35.84 9.31
CA THR A 483 -13.83 35.50 8.27
C THR A 483 -13.29 34.10 8.46
N ALA A 484 -12.83 33.73 9.67
CA ALA A 484 -12.39 32.37 9.95
C ALA A 484 -13.49 31.33 9.71
N ALA A 485 -14.71 31.59 10.18
CA ALA A 485 -15.85 30.73 9.94
C ALA A 485 -16.18 30.61 8.44
N THR A 486 -16.03 31.67 7.65
CA THR A 486 -16.25 31.67 6.20
C THR A 486 -15.20 30.82 5.48
N VAL A 487 -13.93 30.95 5.88
CA VAL A 487 -12.83 30.16 5.28
C VAL A 487 -12.99 28.67 5.60
N MET A 488 -13.30 28.32 6.84
CA MET A 488 -13.59 26.93 7.22
C MET A 488 -14.79 26.36 6.46
N LEU A 489 -15.88 27.12 6.33
CA LEU A 489 -17.03 26.71 5.52
C LEU A 489 -16.64 26.49 4.05
N GLY A 490 -15.72 27.29 3.51
CA GLY A 490 -15.17 27.14 2.17
C GLY A 490 -14.49 25.80 1.96
N GLY A 491 -13.70 25.33 2.93
CA GLY A 491 -13.11 23.99 2.92
C GLY A 491 -14.17 22.89 2.83
N ILE A 492 -15.17 22.93 3.71
CA ILE A 492 -16.30 21.96 3.66
C ILE A 492 -16.99 21.99 2.31
N VAL A 493 -17.27 23.16 1.75
CA VAL A 493 -17.98 23.31 0.46
C VAL A 493 -17.20 22.72 -0.69
N VAL A 494 -15.86 22.88 -0.72
CA VAL A 494 -15.02 22.34 -1.80
C VAL A 494 -14.98 20.82 -1.73
N ASP A 495 -14.68 20.25 -0.59
CA ASP A 495 -14.52 18.80 -0.44
C ASP A 495 -15.82 18.02 -0.59
N THR A 496 -16.94 18.66 -0.26
CA THR A 496 -18.27 18.08 -0.46
C THR A 496 -18.84 18.35 -1.84
N GLN A 497 -18.12 19.04 -2.72
CA GLN A 497 -18.67 19.52 -3.98
C GLN A 497 -20.04 20.20 -3.76
N ASN A 498 -20.05 21.19 -2.88
CA ASN A 498 -21.27 21.92 -2.52
C ASN A 498 -22.36 21.01 -1.90
N PHE A 499 -21.98 20.19 -0.92
CA PHE A 499 -22.82 19.23 -0.18
C PHE A 499 -23.44 18.12 -1.06
N SER A 500 -22.80 17.81 -2.19
CA SER A 500 -23.28 16.78 -3.11
C SER A 500 -22.66 15.40 -2.88
N VAL A 501 -21.41 15.37 -2.35
CA VAL A 501 -20.66 14.13 -2.11
C VAL A 501 -20.07 14.11 -0.70
N ARG A 502 -19.85 12.93 -0.14
CA ARG A 502 -19.25 12.74 1.20
C ARG A 502 -19.90 13.56 2.31
N THR A 503 -21.19 13.87 2.19
CA THR A 503 -21.92 14.76 3.10
C THR A 503 -22.78 13.94 4.03
N GLY A 504 -22.45 13.97 5.29
CA GLY A 504 -23.21 13.32 6.36
C GLY A 504 -23.92 14.33 7.28
N SER A 505 -24.60 13.83 8.32
CA SER A 505 -25.26 14.70 9.31
C SER A 505 -24.25 15.60 10.03
N ARG A 506 -23.03 15.08 10.33
CA ARG A 506 -21.93 15.86 10.94
C ARG A 506 -21.50 17.05 10.10
N THR A 507 -21.45 16.87 8.77
CA THR A 507 -21.10 17.93 7.83
C THR A 507 -22.11 19.09 7.92
N PHE A 508 -23.41 18.78 7.97
CA PHE A 508 -24.45 19.79 8.16
C PHE A 508 -24.41 20.43 9.54
N ASP A 509 -24.12 19.68 10.61
CA ASP A 509 -23.95 20.20 11.96
C ASP A 509 -22.77 21.18 12.00
N ALA A 510 -21.60 20.82 11.45
CA ALA A 510 -20.44 21.71 11.35
C ALA A 510 -20.72 22.96 10.52
N ALA A 511 -21.38 22.81 9.36
CA ALA A 511 -21.76 23.96 8.53
C ALA A 511 -22.76 24.88 9.25
N ALA A 512 -23.74 24.34 9.99
CA ALA A 512 -24.68 25.11 10.80
C ALA A 512 -23.97 25.84 11.95
N TYR A 513 -23.02 25.18 12.60
CA TYR A 513 -22.17 25.79 13.64
C TYR A 513 -21.37 26.97 13.07
N LEU A 514 -20.67 26.78 11.96
CA LEU A 514 -19.93 27.86 11.29
C LEU A 514 -20.83 28.99 10.84
N ARG A 515 -22.02 28.67 10.30
CA ARG A 515 -23.02 29.67 9.91
C ARG A 515 -23.51 30.49 11.10
N SER A 516 -23.73 29.87 12.26
CA SER A 516 -24.13 30.57 13.50
C SER A 516 -23.04 31.51 14.02
N ASN A 517 -21.78 31.25 13.67
CA ASN A 517 -20.61 32.09 13.95
C ASN A 517 -20.33 33.14 12.85
N GLY A 518 -21.24 33.31 11.89
CA GLY A 518 -21.17 34.39 10.90
C GLY A 518 -20.51 34.00 9.57
N ALA A 519 -20.29 32.70 9.30
CA ALA A 519 -19.83 32.25 7.98
C ALA A 519 -20.76 32.75 6.88
N ASP A 520 -20.19 33.27 5.78
CA ASP A 520 -20.95 33.82 4.65
C ASP A 520 -20.81 32.94 3.39
N PRO A 521 -21.87 32.13 3.07
CA PRO A 521 -21.87 31.29 1.87
C PRO A 521 -21.73 32.07 0.55
N ILE A 522 -22.15 33.37 0.55
CA ILE A 522 -22.02 34.20 -0.66
C ILE A 522 -20.56 34.54 -0.91
N ARG A 523 -19.80 34.84 0.14
CA ARG A 523 -18.35 35.05 0.05
C ARG A 523 -17.64 33.78 -0.41
N VAL A 524 -17.97 32.61 0.16
CA VAL A 524 -17.45 31.32 -0.30
C VAL A 524 -17.71 31.13 -1.80
N LYS A 525 -18.96 31.33 -2.24
CA LYS A 525 -19.29 31.25 -3.66
C LYS A 525 -18.52 32.25 -4.52
N THR A 526 -18.22 33.43 -3.99
CA THR A 526 -17.46 34.47 -4.71
C THR A 526 -15.99 34.10 -4.86
N ILE A 527 -15.37 33.52 -3.84
CA ILE A 527 -14.00 32.98 -3.87
C ILE A 527 -13.90 31.87 -4.92
N LEU A 528 -14.88 30.99 -4.97
CA LEU A 528 -14.91 29.84 -5.88
C LEU A 528 -15.32 30.17 -7.34
N LYS A 529 -15.66 31.44 -7.63
CA LYS A 529 -15.90 31.83 -9.04
C LYS A 529 -14.65 31.64 -9.88
N GLU A 530 -14.84 30.98 -11.00
CA GLU A 530 -13.78 30.77 -11.99
C GLU A 530 -13.69 31.92 -13.01
N PRO A 531 -12.54 32.08 -13.68
CA PRO A 531 -12.42 32.96 -14.85
C PRO A 531 -13.31 32.50 -15.99
N PHE A 532 -13.87 33.48 -16.73
CA PHE A 532 -14.71 33.19 -17.89
C PHE A 532 -14.03 32.32 -18.93
N GLU A 533 -12.73 32.50 -19.12
CA GLU A 533 -11.91 31.72 -20.06
C GLU A 533 -11.91 30.22 -19.70
N ASN A 534 -11.72 29.90 -18.42
CA ASN A 534 -11.74 28.50 -17.93
C ASN A 534 -13.11 27.85 -18.15
N PHE A 535 -14.18 28.61 -17.89
CA PHE A 535 -15.54 28.16 -18.17
C PHE A 535 -15.72 27.86 -19.67
N MET A 536 -15.29 28.78 -20.53
CA MET A 536 -15.41 28.61 -22.00
C MET A 536 -14.60 27.41 -22.52
N ASN A 537 -13.39 27.18 -21.99
CA ASN A 537 -12.59 26.01 -22.34
C ASN A 537 -13.30 24.68 -21.97
N ARG A 538 -13.96 24.63 -20.82
CA ARG A 538 -14.75 23.44 -20.44
C ARG A 538 -16.00 23.27 -21.33
N VAL A 539 -16.68 24.35 -21.66
CA VAL A 539 -17.79 24.31 -22.61
C VAL A 539 -17.38 23.78 -23.96
N GLU A 540 -16.18 24.17 -24.42
CA GLU A 540 -15.61 23.70 -25.69
C GLU A 540 -15.33 22.18 -25.66
N ILE A 541 -14.78 21.66 -24.55
CA ILE A 541 -14.60 20.20 -24.34
C ILE A 541 -15.96 19.50 -24.41
N ILE A 542 -16.94 19.97 -23.64
CA ILE A 542 -18.24 19.33 -23.49
C ILE A 542 -19.08 19.39 -24.79
N ASN A 543 -18.88 20.43 -25.60
CA ASN A 543 -19.64 20.59 -26.86
C ASN A 543 -19.37 19.43 -27.85
N ASN A 544 -18.28 18.72 -27.70
CA ASN A 544 -17.91 17.53 -28.50
C ASN A 544 -18.23 16.21 -27.76
N SER A 545 -19.28 16.20 -26.93
CA SER A 545 -19.69 15.01 -26.19
C SER A 545 -20.37 13.98 -27.08
N ILE A 546 -20.04 12.71 -26.84
CA ILE A 546 -20.62 11.53 -27.48
C ILE A 546 -21.22 10.65 -26.38
N GLN A 547 -22.54 10.40 -26.51
CA GLN A 547 -23.23 9.48 -25.61
C GLN A 547 -23.03 8.04 -26.12
N LYS A 548 -22.28 7.20 -25.36
CA LYS A 548 -22.02 5.80 -25.69
C LYS A 548 -23.23 4.91 -25.36
N SER A 549 -23.87 5.18 -24.22
CA SER A 549 -25.09 4.50 -23.76
C SER A 549 -26.00 5.52 -23.04
N PRO A 550 -27.22 5.16 -22.65
CA PRO A 550 -28.09 6.07 -21.90
C PRO A 550 -27.42 6.58 -20.59
N GLU A 551 -26.50 5.85 -20.03
CA GLU A 551 -25.87 6.10 -18.74
C GLU A 551 -24.42 6.60 -18.86
N ILE A 552 -23.79 6.54 -20.05
CA ILE A 552 -22.37 6.83 -20.26
C ILE A 552 -22.18 7.90 -21.32
N ILE A 553 -21.45 8.96 -20.95
CA ILE A 553 -21.09 10.06 -21.86
C ILE A 553 -19.59 10.29 -21.86
N MET A 554 -19.02 10.61 -23.03
CA MET A 554 -17.61 10.90 -23.23
C MET A 554 -17.47 12.23 -23.98
N ALA A 555 -16.53 13.07 -23.57
CA ALA A 555 -16.18 14.31 -24.27
C ALA A 555 -14.76 14.23 -24.79
N LYS A 556 -14.60 14.47 -26.08
CA LYS A 556 -13.29 14.61 -26.75
C LYS A 556 -12.98 16.10 -26.91
N ALA A 557 -11.92 16.58 -26.25
CA ALA A 557 -11.48 17.95 -26.38
C ALA A 557 -10.98 18.27 -27.82
N PRO A 558 -11.01 19.54 -28.27
CA PRO A 558 -10.36 19.98 -29.48
C PRO A 558 -8.88 19.59 -29.56
N GLU A 559 -8.37 19.27 -30.75
CA GLU A 559 -7.01 18.76 -30.97
C GLU A 559 -5.95 19.86 -31.03
N ASP A 560 -6.36 21.10 -31.19
CA ASP A 560 -5.51 22.27 -31.37
C ASP A 560 -5.08 22.95 -30.07
N LYS A 561 -5.47 22.39 -28.92
CA LYS A 561 -5.20 22.95 -27.60
C LYS A 561 -4.73 21.89 -26.60
N TYR A 562 -3.97 22.36 -25.61
CA TYR A 562 -3.59 21.57 -24.43
C TYR A 562 -4.45 21.95 -23.23
N TYR A 563 -4.78 20.96 -22.42
CA TYR A 563 -5.65 21.12 -21.25
C TYR A 563 -4.94 20.61 -19.99
N THR A 564 -5.34 21.09 -18.84
CA THR A 564 -4.83 20.54 -17.58
C THR A 564 -5.67 19.33 -17.15
N ASN A 565 -5.08 18.42 -16.35
CA ASN A 565 -5.81 17.32 -15.73
C ASN A 565 -7.03 17.81 -14.95
N VAL A 566 -6.90 18.96 -14.27
CA VAL A 566 -7.99 19.59 -13.50
C VAL A 566 -9.15 20.00 -14.42
N MET A 567 -8.85 20.56 -15.58
CA MET A 567 -9.88 20.99 -16.54
C MET A 567 -10.63 19.79 -17.14
N LEU A 568 -9.94 18.71 -17.47
CA LEU A 568 -10.57 17.45 -17.92
C LEU A 568 -11.44 16.85 -16.81
N ALA A 569 -10.94 16.85 -15.57
CA ALA A 569 -11.69 16.38 -14.41
C ALA A 569 -12.99 17.17 -14.21
N GLN A 570 -12.90 18.51 -14.21
CA GLN A 570 -14.06 19.40 -14.07
C GLN A 570 -15.05 19.28 -15.25
N SER A 571 -14.57 18.97 -16.45
CA SER A 571 -15.43 18.71 -17.61
C SER A 571 -16.19 17.39 -17.44
N ALA A 572 -15.55 16.36 -16.95
CA ALA A 572 -16.20 15.10 -16.63
C ALA A 572 -17.23 15.28 -15.49
N ASP A 573 -16.89 16.02 -14.41
CA ASP A 573 -17.83 16.35 -13.33
C ASP A 573 -19.09 17.07 -13.86
N LEU A 574 -18.92 18.01 -14.79
CA LEU A 574 -20.05 18.75 -15.36
C LEU A 574 -20.95 17.84 -16.23
N LEU A 575 -20.37 16.92 -17.00
CA LEU A 575 -21.13 15.94 -17.77
C LEU A 575 -21.94 15.00 -16.86
N LEU A 576 -21.40 14.65 -15.67
CA LEU A 576 -22.09 13.80 -14.71
C LEU A 576 -23.34 14.47 -14.09
N THR A 577 -23.49 15.79 -14.21
CA THR A 577 -24.69 16.50 -13.76
C THR A 577 -25.91 16.31 -14.71
N LEU A 578 -25.72 15.72 -15.89
CA LEU A 578 -26.77 15.52 -16.86
C LEU A 578 -27.70 14.38 -16.42
N LYS A 579 -29.00 14.59 -16.62
CA LYS A 579 -30.01 13.60 -16.24
C LYS A 579 -29.81 12.27 -16.97
N GLY A 580 -29.72 11.19 -16.19
CA GLY A 580 -29.57 9.82 -16.69
C GLY A 580 -28.13 9.38 -16.90
N ILE A 581 -27.15 10.27 -16.73
CA ILE A 581 -25.72 9.92 -16.81
C ILE A 581 -25.26 9.41 -15.45
N GLU A 582 -24.72 8.20 -15.44
CA GLU A 582 -24.12 7.52 -14.28
C GLU A 582 -22.59 7.57 -14.32
N CYS A 583 -22.01 7.74 -15.54
CA CYS A 583 -20.58 7.75 -15.75
C CYS A 583 -20.20 8.71 -16.89
N SER A 584 -19.12 9.44 -16.70
CA SER A 584 -18.62 10.44 -17.67
C SER A 584 -17.10 10.38 -17.80
N PHE A 585 -16.63 10.68 -19.02
CA PHE A 585 -15.21 10.75 -19.34
C PHE A 585 -14.91 12.03 -20.12
N ALA A 586 -13.75 12.64 -19.85
CA ALA A 586 -13.21 13.74 -20.64
C ALA A 586 -11.77 13.40 -21.08
N ILE A 587 -11.53 13.57 -22.38
CA ILE A 587 -10.27 13.21 -23.06
C ILE A 587 -9.68 14.45 -23.69
N GLY A 588 -8.38 14.71 -23.50
CA GLY A 588 -7.71 15.86 -24.12
C GLY A 588 -6.20 15.75 -24.09
N TYR A 589 -5.53 16.52 -24.93
CA TYR A 589 -4.07 16.65 -24.87
C TYR A 589 -3.63 17.44 -23.63
N LEU A 590 -2.67 16.91 -22.88
CA LEU A 590 -2.03 17.59 -21.76
C LEU A 590 -0.78 18.35 -22.21
N GLU A 591 -0.05 17.74 -23.13
CA GLU A 591 1.13 18.27 -23.81
C GLU A 591 1.32 17.50 -25.14
N GLU A 592 2.31 17.88 -25.94
CA GLU A 592 2.57 17.19 -27.21
C GLU A 592 2.85 15.69 -27.00
N GLY A 593 2.04 14.86 -27.68
CA GLY A 593 2.15 13.40 -27.59
C GLY A 593 1.65 12.75 -26.29
N LYS A 594 0.98 13.52 -25.41
CA LYS A 594 0.45 13.00 -24.15
C LYS A 594 -1.03 13.29 -23.98
N VAL A 595 -1.83 12.26 -23.92
CA VAL A 595 -3.29 12.32 -23.75
C VAL A 595 -3.68 12.04 -22.31
N GLY A 596 -4.49 12.91 -21.71
CA GLY A 596 -5.13 12.71 -20.43
C GLY A 596 -6.57 12.25 -20.58
N ILE A 597 -7.01 11.34 -19.70
CA ILE A 597 -8.40 10.91 -19.59
C ILE A 597 -8.79 11.05 -18.12
N SER A 598 -9.87 11.80 -17.85
CA SER A 598 -10.50 11.87 -16.53
C SER A 598 -11.85 11.17 -16.56
N ALA A 599 -12.10 10.34 -15.55
CA ALA A 599 -13.33 9.55 -15.41
C ALA A 599 -14.05 9.89 -14.11
N ARG A 600 -15.37 9.95 -14.16
CA ARG A 600 -16.26 10.21 -13.02
C ARG A 600 -17.45 9.26 -13.03
N SER A 601 -17.94 8.89 -11.84
CA SER A 601 -19.09 8.01 -11.68
C SER A 601 -19.89 8.37 -10.42
N LEU A 602 -21.18 8.11 -10.43
CA LEU A 602 -22.03 8.19 -9.22
C LEU A 602 -21.89 6.97 -8.29
N GLY A 603 -21.03 6.01 -8.64
CA GLY A 603 -20.69 4.84 -7.81
C GLY A 603 -21.23 3.51 -8.33
N ASN A 604 -22.19 3.49 -9.25
CA ASN A 604 -22.72 2.26 -9.84
C ASN A 604 -21.75 1.63 -10.85
N ILE A 605 -20.98 2.45 -11.55
CA ILE A 605 -19.93 2.03 -12.49
C ILE A 605 -18.56 2.31 -11.87
N ASN A 606 -17.72 1.28 -11.75
CA ASN A 606 -16.39 1.41 -11.19
C ASN A 606 -15.39 1.95 -12.23
N VAL A 607 -15.16 3.27 -12.22
CA VAL A 607 -14.23 3.92 -13.15
C VAL A 607 -12.76 3.64 -12.85
N GLN A 608 -12.44 3.21 -11.65
CA GLN A 608 -11.07 2.80 -11.31
C GLN A 608 -10.62 1.62 -12.18
N LEU A 609 -11.44 0.58 -12.28
CA LEU A 609 -11.11 -0.62 -13.08
C LEU A 609 -10.93 -0.26 -14.57
N ILE A 610 -11.74 0.68 -15.09
CA ILE A 610 -11.63 1.15 -16.47
C ILE A 610 -10.32 1.89 -16.70
N MET A 611 -9.92 2.76 -15.76
CA MET A 611 -8.67 3.51 -15.87
C MET A 611 -7.44 2.61 -15.62
N GLU A 612 -7.51 1.61 -14.76
CA GLU A 612 -6.44 0.62 -14.55
C GLU A 612 -6.18 -0.20 -15.81
N GLU A 613 -7.20 -0.55 -16.57
CA GLU A 613 -7.04 -1.23 -17.88
C GLU A 613 -6.26 -0.36 -18.89
N LEU A 614 -6.31 0.96 -18.73
CA LEU A 614 -5.58 1.95 -19.53
C LEU A 614 -4.24 2.40 -18.90
N GLY A 615 -3.76 1.69 -17.86
CA GLY A 615 -2.51 1.99 -17.18
C GLY A 615 -2.59 3.18 -16.21
N GLY A 616 -3.79 3.61 -15.86
CA GLY A 616 -4.06 4.66 -14.87
C GLY A 616 -4.47 4.11 -13.51
N GLY A 617 -5.22 4.91 -12.75
CA GLY A 617 -5.73 4.52 -11.44
C GLY A 617 -6.69 5.54 -10.85
N GLY A 618 -7.09 5.31 -9.61
CA GLY A 618 -8.00 6.20 -8.89
C GLY A 618 -8.84 5.47 -7.85
N HIS A 619 -10.09 5.88 -7.71
CA HIS A 619 -11.09 5.30 -6.83
C HIS A 619 -12.36 4.94 -7.62
N LEU A 620 -13.28 4.23 -6.97
CA LEU A 620 -14.55 3.79 -7.53
C LEU A 620 -15.27 4.86 -8.38
N ALA A 621 -15.35 6.09 -7.86
CA ALA A 621 -16.10 7.20 -8.46
C ALA A 621 -15.23 8.21 -9.24
N ASN A 622 -13.91 8.25 -8.99
CA ASN A 622 -13.00 9.23 -9.56
C ASN A 622 -11.69 8.54 -9.95
N ALA A 623 -11.38 8.53 -11.24
CA ALA A 623 -10.15 7.91 -11.73
C ALA A 623 -9.61 8.68 -12.94
N ALA A 624 -8.33 8.46 -13.27
CA ALA A 624 -7.68 9.11 -14.40
C ALA A 624 -6.55 8.25 -14.96
N THR A 625 -6.18 8.51 -16.22
CA THR A 625 -4.99 7.96 -16.85
C THR A 625 -4.31 8.99 -17.73
N GLN A 626 -3.03 8.76 -18.01
CA GLN A 626 -2.24 9.53 -18.97
C GLN A 626 -1.55 8.54 -19.90
N ILE A 627 -1.70 8.71 -21.20
CA ILE A 627 -1.18 7.80 -22.21
C ILE A 627 -0.27 8.58 -23.15
N GLU A 628 0.94 8.09 -23.35
CA GLU A 628 1.93 8.71 -24.23
C GLU A 628 1.94 8.03 -25.60
N GLY A 629 2.28 8.80 -26.64
CA GLY A 629 2.50 8.28 -27.99
C GLY A 629 1.24 7.93 -28.79
N ILE A 630 0.06 8.40 -28.36
CA ILE A 630 -1.22 8.18 -29.08
C ILE A 630 -1.92 9.49 -29.39
N ASN A 631 -2.82 9.48 -30.37
CA ASN A 631 -3.71 10.60 -30.65
C ASN A 631 -5.05 10.47 -29.89
N LEU A 632 -5.88 11.54 -29.93
CA LEU A 632 -7.16 11.57 -29.21
C LEU A 632 -8.16 10.54 -29.74
N ASP A 633 -8.14 10.21 -31.04
CA ASP A 633 -9.04 9.19 -31.60
C ASP A 633 -8.68 7.79 -31.12
N GLU A 634 -7.39 7.46 -31.12
CA GLU A 634 -6.89 6.20 -30.58
C GLU A 634 -7.15 6.08 -29.07
N ALA A 635 -7.01 7.19 -28.33
CA ALA A 635 -7.35 7.20 -26.91
C ALA A 635 -8.84 6.95 -26.66
N LEU A 636 -9.71 7.53 -27.50
CA LEU A 636 -11.15 7.32 -27.45
C LEU A 636 -11.52 5.86 -27.78
N GLU A 637 -10.87 5.25 -28.77
CA GLU A 637 -11.09 3.86 -29.14
C GLU A 637 -10.70 2.91 -27.99
N ARG A 638 -9.49 3.09 -27.42
CA ARG A 638 -9.02 2.31 -26.26
C ARG A 638 -9.92 2.47 -25.04
N LEU A 639 -10.43 3.68 -24.81
CA LEU A 639 -11.40 3.92 -23.73
C LEU A 639 -12.70 3.15 -23.98
N ASN A 640 -13.20 3.16 -25.22
CA ASN A 640 -14.40 2.40 -25.59
C ASN A 640 -14.23 0.90 -25.33
N ASP A 641 -13.09 0.33 -25.73
CA ASP A 641 -12.78 -1.09 -25.52
C ASP A 641 -12.68 -1.43 -24.03
N ALA A 642 -12.04 -0.57 -23.24
CA ALA A 642 -11.94 -0.74 -21.79
C ALA A 642 -13.31 -0.69 -21.10
N ILE A 643 -14.20 0.23 -21.52
CA ILE A 643 -15.57 0.33 -21.00
C ILE A 643 -16.32 -0.96 -21.34
N ASP A 644 -16.29 -1.42 -22.60
CA ASP A 644 -17.01 -2.62 -23.04
C ASP A 644 -16.51 -3.88 -22.32
N LYS A 645 -15.22 -3.98 -22.02
CA LYS A 645 -14.62 -5.09 -21.27
C LYS A 645 -15.03 -5.14 -19.80
N ILE A 646 -15.25 -4.02 -19.17
CA ILE A 646 -15.55 -3.94 -17.73
C ILE A 646 -17.05 -3.96 -17.43
N ILE A 647 -17.87 -3.43 -18.35
CA ILE A 647 -19.33 -3.28 -18.14
C ILE A 647 -20.12 -4.43 -18.77
N SER A 648 -19.52 -5.17 -19.74
CA SER A 648 -20.12 -6.41 -20.29
C SER A 648 -19.99 -7.56 -19.28
#